data_ba393e5bc2d07a84a9c6f7eb895f7a21
#
_entry.id   ba393e5bc2d07a84a9c6f7eb895f7a21
#
_cell.length_a   1.000
_cell.length_b   1.000
_cell.length_c   1.000
_cell.angle_alpha   90.00
_cell.angle_beta   90.00
_cell.angle_gamma   90.00
#
_symmetry.space_group_name_H-M   'P 1'
#
loop_
_entity.id
_entity.type
_entity.pdbx_description
1 polymer ?
#
loop_
_entity_poly.entity_id
_entity_poly.type
_entity_poly.pdbx_seq_one_letter_code
_entity_poly.pdbx_strand_id
1 'polypeptide(L)'
;MDKNTWIGFALIAAIVVGFSFLNRPSEEELAERKRVQDSIALVQAQELEAKLISEQITAQLQDEQVATTPSEDLALQLAAVYGPFAPATQGQEGLITLENEKVRIGVAYRGGHIAKAELKDYKAYGDSVNPLCLFQNDENSLNFTLVTNTNRILVTQNMYFTAANQATDAEGNTTLTMRLNTNIEDCYLDFVYTLPADDYMVGMSIVPHNMQLALAQNMSAMEMQWNQSIPQQEKGRKFEERYAQLQYMFVGGDIDKLSEQKADRANESARIKWIAYKDQFFSTVMIAEDAFESTTMESAPFNPSSRYIKEYKTNTSLALDITGQKATNLRYYLGPNHYNTLKAYDKDVISVEKLHLNELVPLGWKIVAWINKILVIPMFDLFMSWGLHIGLVILLMTLVIKLILLPFVFASNKSTAKMRVLKPQLDEINAKYPPEKMQERQQATMALYQKAGVSPMSGCLPMLFQFPILMAMFWFLPTAIELRGQSLFWADDLSTYDAIITWNTPIPLFGTHLSLFCLIMTVVNIVYTHITMQQQSGGQEMKMMRWMMYLMPLMFLFFFNDYAAGLSYYYFVSLLFTIIQTMIFRWTVDDKKVLAEMEANAKKKGSQKKSGFAARLEAMQREQQRLAREQAKAQMKR
;
A
#
# COMPACT_ATOMS: atom_id res chain seq x y z
N MET A 1 10.08 25.72 -35.52
CA MET A 1 10.40 25.39 -34.11
C MET A 1 11.73 26.04 -33.77
N ASP A 2 11.72 26.95 -32.78
CA ASP A 2 12.91 27.74 -32.43
C ASP A 2 13.97 26.87 -31.73
N LYS A 3 15.26 27.27 -31.91
CA LYS A 3 16.42 26.61 -31.26
C LYS A 3 16.20 26.34 -29.75
N ASN A 4 15.50 27.24 -29.07
CA ASN A 4 15.23 27.12 -27.63
C ASN A 4 14.22 26.02 -27.29
N THR A 5 13.32 25.66 -28.20
CA THR A 5 12.38 24.54 -28.04
C THR A 5 13.12 23.20 -28.13
N TRP A 6 14.09 23.07 -29.04
CA TRP A 6 14.97 21.91 -29.16
C TRP A 6 15.88 21.74 -27.92
N ILE A 7 16.38 22.87 -27.38
CA ILE A 7 17.18 22.86 -26.16
C ILE A 7 16.32 22.37 -24.95
N GLY A 8 15.05 22.79 -24.87
CA GLY A 8 14.11 22.31 -23.85
C GLY A 8 13.84 20.80 -23.94
N PHE A 9 13.62 20.28 -25.16
CA PHE A 9 13.47 18.84 -25.38
C PHE A 9 14.76 18.06 -25.09
N ALA A 10 15.90 18.58 -25.48
CA ALA A 10 17.20 17.98 -25.19
C ALA A 10 17.51 17.96 -23.70
N LEU A 11 17.08 19.01 -22.95
CA LEU A 11 17.24 19.08 -21.50
C LEU A 11 16.34 18.09 -20.77
N ILE A 12 15.09 17.93 -21.20
CA ILE A 12 14.16 16.93 -20.65
C ILE A 12 14.66 15.52 -20.99
N ALA A 13 15.09 15.28 -22.22
CA ALA A 13 15.69 14.01 -22.61
C ALA A 13 16.98 13.73 -21.83
N ALA A 14 17.83 14.74 -21.61
CA ALA A 14 19.06 14.63 -20.82
C ALA A 14 18.75 14.35 -19.33
N ILE A 15 17.68 14.95 -18.78
CA ILE A 15 17.24 14.67 -17.40
C ILE A 15 16.71 13.23 -17.28
N VAL A 16 15.90 12.77 -18.23
CA VAL A 16 15.37 11.39 -18.25
C VAL A 16 16.49 10.38 -18.45
N VAL A 17 17.42 10.65 -19.37
CA VAL A 17 18.60 9.80 -19.60
C VAL A 17 19.56 9.88 -18.41
N GLY A 18 19.78 11.06 -17.83
CA GLY A 18 20.60 11.25 -16.64
C GLY A 18 20.04 10.53 -15.42
N PHE A 19 18.72 10.59 -15.23
CA PHE A 19 18.03 9.85 -14.17
C PHE A 19 18.10 8.32 -14.39
N SER A 20 18.01 7.87 -15.65
CA SER A 20 18.19 6.46 -16.03
C SER A 20 19.64 5.99 -15.86
N PHE A 21 20.64 6.89 -16.01
CA PHE A 21 22.05 6.58 -15.76
C PHE A 21 22.40 6.59 -14.27
N LEU A 22 21.83 7.53 -13.51
CA LEU A 22 22.01 7.63 -12.05
C LEU A 22 21.35 6.46 -11.29
N ASN A 23 20.30 5.86 -11.86
CA ASN A 23 19.61 4.68 -11.31
C ASN A 23 20.12 3.34 -11.88
N ARG A 24 21.24 3.32 -12.61
CA ARG A 24 21.86 2.03 -12.94
C ARG A 24 22.47 1.44 -11.68
N PRO A 25 22.13 0.18 -11.35
CA PRO A 25 22.77 -0.49 -10.21
C PRO A 25 24.28 -0.51 -10.42
N SER A 26 25.03 -0.24 -9.37
CA SER A 26 26.50 -0.29 -9.40
C SER A 26 26.99 -1.72 -9.70
N GLU A 27 28.22 -1.84 -10.20
CA GLU A 27 28.83 -3.19 -10.41
C GLU A 27 28.89 -3.99 -9.09
N GLU A 28 29.03 -3.31 -7.94
CA GLU A 28 28.95 -3.92 -6.62
C GLU A 28 27.55 -4.45 -6.30
N GLU A 29 26.48 -3.69 -6.59
CA GLU A 29 25.10 -4.14 -6.42
C GLU A 29 24.74 -5.31 -7.36
N LEU A 30 25.29 -5.33 -8.58
CA LEU A 30 25.14 -6.45 -9.53
C LEU A 30 25.91 -7.70 -9.06
N ALA A 31 27.09 -7.51 -8.49
CA ALA A 31 27.90 -8.60 -7.93
C ALA A 31 27.26 -9.17 -6.65
N GLU A 32 26.69 -8.31 -5.80
CA GLU A 32 25.97 -8.71 -4.60
C GLU A 32 24.66 -9.44 -4.94
N ARG A 33 23.91 -8.96 -5.93
CA ARG A 33 22.71 -9.67 -6.47
C ARG A 33 23.08 -11.05 -7.02
N LYS A 34 24.22 -11.16 -7.71
CA LYS A 34 24.68 -12.45 -8.24
C LYS A 34 25.09 -13.39 -7.11
N ARG A 35 25.80 -12.90 -6.08
CA ARG A 35 26.15 -13.68 -4.87
C ARG A 35 24.92 -14.15 -4.10
N VAL A 36 23.92 -13.28 -3.94
CA VAL A 36 22.64 -13.64 -3.30
C VAL A 36 21.89 -14.66 -4.14
N GLN A 37 21.86 -14.50 -5.46
CA GLN A 37 21.22 -15.44 -6.38
C GLN A 37 21.92 -16.80 -6.42
N ASP A 38 23.25 -16.82 -6.41
CA ASP A 38 24.06 -18.05 -6.32
C ASP A 38 23.90 -18.73 -4.95
N SER A 39 23.81 -17.96 -3.85
CA SER A 39 23.51 -18.47 -2.50
C SER A 39 22.10 -19.06 -2.40
N ILE A 40 21.09 -18.40 -2.97
CA ILE A 40 19.71 -18.90 -3.03
C ILE A 40 19.67 -20.18 -3.87
N ALA A 41 20.35 -20.23 -5.00
CA ALA A 41 20.43 -21.42 -5.85
C ALA A 41 21.11 -22.60 -5.12
N LEU A 42 22.12 -22.32 -4.30
CA LEU A 42 22.81 -23.35 -3.50
C LEU A 42 21.92 -23.91 -2.38
N VAL A 43 21.17 -23.03 -1.69
CA VAL A 43 20.21 -23.44 -0.66
C VAL A 43 19.05 -24.21 -1.28
N GLN A 44 18.52 -23.76 -2.42
CA GLN A 44 17.47 -24.49 -3.16
C GLN A 44 17.96 -25.85 -3.65
N ALA A 45 19.22 -25.96 -4.07
CA ALA A 45 19.80 -27.24 -4.47
C ALA A 45 19.93 -28.19 -3.26
N GLN A 46 20.32 -27.70 -2.10
CA GLN A 46 20.39 -28.48 -0.86
C GLN A 46 19.00 -28.88 -0.34
N GLU A 47 18.00 -27.97 -0.41
CA GLU A 47 16.60 -28.30 -0.09
C GLU A 47 16.01 -29.32 -1.06
N LEU A 48 16.32 -29.20 -2.36
CA LEU A 48 15.89 -30.16 -3.37
C LEU A 48 16.55 -31.55 -3.14
N GLU A 49 17.82 -31.57 -2.78
CA GLU A 49 18.54 -32.80 -2.46
C GLU A 49 17.98 -33.46 -1.20
N ALA A 50 17.70 -32.68 -0.14
CA ALA A 50 17.03 -33.17 1.06
C ALA A 50 15.61 -33.66 0.77
N LYS A 51 14.87 -32.98 -0.11
CA LYS A 51 13.54 -33.37 -0.55
C LYS A 51 13.58 -34.66 -1.40
N LEU A 52 14.52 -34.79 -2.31
CA LEU A 52 14.73 -36.01 -3.10
C LEU A 52 15.11 -37.21 -2.20
N ILE A 53 15.95 -37.00 -1.21
CA ILE A 53 16.28 -38.03 -0.21
C ILE A 53 15.05 -38.42 0.59
N SER A 54 14.24 -37.46 1.05
CA SER A 54 12.99 -37.75 1.76
C SER A 54 11.95 -38.43 0.87
N GLU A 55 11.83 -38.04 -0.39
CA GLU A 55 10.95 -38.68 -1.38
C GLU A 55 11.42 -40.09 -1.75
N GLN A 56 12.74 -40.34 -1.87
CA GLN A 56 13.29 -41.68 -2.07
C GLN A 56 13.01 -42.59 -0.88
N ILE A 57 13.16 -42.08 0.35
CA ILE A 57 12.79 -42.80 1.58
C ILE A 57 11.28 -43.08 1.59
N THR A 58 10.45 -42.07 1.24
CA THR A 58 8.99 -42.21 1.18
C THR A 58 8.55 -43.18 0.08
N ALA A 59 9.18 -43.17 -1.10
CA ALA A 59 8.91 -44.11 -2.19
C ALA A 59 9.31 -45.54 -1.83
N GLN A 60 10.45 -45.74 -1.15
CA GLN A 60 10.82 -47.05 -0.62
C GLN A 60 9.82 -47.54 0.46
N LEU A 61 9.27 -46.62 1.28
CA LEU A 61 8.22 -46.91 2.25
C LEU A 61 6.86 -47.24 1.61
N GLN A 62 6.55 -46.66 0.43
CA GLN A 62 5.33 -46.95 -0.33
C GLN A 62 5.38 -48.31 -1.06
N ASP A 63 6.52 -48.71 -1.55
CA ASP A 63 6.68 -50.04 -2.15
C ASP A 63 6.58 -51.18 -1.11
N GLU A 64 6.89 -50.91 0.17
CA GLU A 64 6.71 -51.85 1.27
C GLU A 64 5.30 -51.86 1.86
N GLN A 65 4.43 -50.88 1.59
CA GLN A 65 3.06 -50.78 2.10
C GLN A 65 2.05 -51.82 1.56
N VAL A 66 2.47 -52.83 0.81
CA VAL A 66 1.62 -53.97 0.45
C VAL A 66 1.47 -54.96 1.62
N ALA A 67 2.22 -54.79 2.71
CA ALA A 67 2.11 -55.61 3.94
C ALA A 67 1.42 -54.82 5.05
N THR A 68 0.29 -55.31 5.57
CA THR A 68 -0.61 -54.73 6.57
C THR A 68 -0.04 -54.60 8.00
N THR A 69 1.24 -54.74 8.22
CA THR A 69 1.96 -54.48 9.48
C THR A 69 3.38 -53.98 9.16
N PRO A 70 3.84 -52.85 9.75
CA PRO A 70 5.24 -52.43 9.61
C PRO A 70 6.13 -53.56 10.13
N SER A 71 7.19 -53.92 9.36
CA SER A 71 8.19 -54.88 9.85
C SER A 71 8.81 -54.32 11.14
N GLU A 72 9.14 -55.19 12.11
CA GLU A 72 9.80 -54.76 13.37
C GLU A 72 11.05 -53.92 13.10
N ASP A 73 11.73 -54.18 12.00
CA ASP A 73 12.90 -53.42 11.54
C ASP A 73 12.56 -51.95 11.14
N LEU A 74 11.41 -51.73 10.48
CA LEU A 74 10.95 -50.38 10.14
C LEU A 74 10.57 -49.57 11.38
N ALA A 75 9.88 -50.19 12.34
CA ALA A 75 9.52 -49.57 13.62
C ALA A 75 10.78 -49.16 14.40
N LEU A 76 11.81 -49.99 14.40
CA LEU A 76 13.11 -49.70 15.03
C LEU A 76 13.85 -48.55 14.32
N GLN A 77 13.82 -48.50 12.99
CA GLN A 77 14.42 -47.41 12.23
C GLN A 77 13.70 -46.09 12.50
N LEU A 78 12.37 -46.05 12.47
CA LEU A 78 11.59 -44.87 12.80
C LEU A 78 11.84 -44.39 14.21
N ALA A 79 11.89 -45.32 15.22
CA ALA A 79 12.22 -44.97 16.59
C ALA A 79 13.66 -44.40 16.71
N ALA A 80 14.61 -44.90 15.91
CA ALA A 80 15.97 -44.40 15.91
C ALA A 80 16.08 -42.96 15.33
N VAL A 81 15.22 -42.60 14.37
CA VAL A 81 15.23 -41.26 13.72
C VAL A 81 14.34 -40.26 14.48
N TYR A 82 13.11 -40.65 14.82
CA TYR A 82 12.10 -39.76 15.38
C TYR A 82 11.96 -39.85 16.91
N GLY A 83 12.63 -40.84 17.54
CA GLY A 83 12.58 -41.03 18.97
C GLY A 83 11.14 -41.21 19.49
N PRO A 84 10.73 -40.43 20.51
CA PRO A 84 9.37 -40.51 21.05
C PRO A 84 8.26 -40.22 20.05
N PHE A 85 8.55 -39.48 18.97
CA PHE A 85 7.60 -39.08 17.93
C PHE A 85 7.44 -40.10 16.79
N ALA A 86 8.04 -41.29 16.89
CA ALA A 86 7.91 -42.33 15.87
C ALA A 86 6.43 -42.65 15.49
N PRO A 87 5.44 -42.68 16.43
CA PRO A 87 4.03 -42.89 16.05
C PRO A 87 3.46 -41.79 15.13
N ALA A 88 4.01 -40.59 15.17
CA ALA A 88 3.55 -39.45 14.37
C ALA A 88 4.15 -39.39 12.93
N THR A 89 4.96 -40.38 12.55
CA THR A 89 5.53 -40.49 11.21
C THR A 89 4.55 -41.02 10.16
N GLN A 90 3.45 -41.62 10.61
CA GLN A 90 2.38 -42.17 9.80
C GLN A 90 1.04 -41.58 10.23
N GLY A 91 0.18 -41.28 9.29
CA GLY A 91 -1.11 -40.69 9.58
C GLY A 91 -2.00 -40.52 8.37
N GLN A 92 -3.12 -39.89 8.55
CA GLN A 92 -4.09 -39.58 7.52
C GLN A 92 -3.67 -38.32 6.77
N GLU A 93 -3.69 -38.37 5.44
CA GLU A 93 -3.55 -37.18 4.59
C GLU A 93 -4.89 -36.45 4.49
N GLY A 94 -4.84 -35.15 4.25
CA GLY A 94 -6.02 -34.32 4.02
C GLY A 94 -6.14 -33.14 4.97
N LEU A 95 -7.31 -32.51 4.93
CA LEU A 95 -7.62 -31.29 5.70
C LEU A 95 -8.87 -31.50 6.55
N ILE A 96 -8.85 -30.96 7.77
CA ILE A 96 -10.06 -30.75 8.56
C ILE A 96 -10.54 -29.32 8.39
N THR A 97 -11.82 -29.16 8.09
CA THR A 97 -12.42 -27.85 7.85
C THR A 97 -13.03 -27.28 9.12
N LEU A 98 -12.69 -26.02 9.44
CA LEU A 98 -13.44 -25.15 10.34
C LEU A 98 -14.01 -24.00 9.52
N GLU A 99 -15.25 -23.62 9.79
CA GLU A 99 -15.86 -22.46 9.13
C GLU A 99 -16.77 -21.70 10.08
N ASN A 100 -16.85 -20.39 9.83
CA ASN A 100 -17.81 -19.49 10.43
C ASN A 100 -18.56 -18.74 9.31
N GLU A 101 -19.22 -17.64 9.64
CA GLU A 101 -19.93 -16.83 8.65
C GLU A 101 -19.00 -16.21 7.59
N LYS A 102 -17.76 -15.83 7.96
CA LYS A 102 -16.82 -15.07 7.13
C LYS A 102 -15.72 -15.89 6.48
N VAL A 103 -15.19 -16.87 7.21
CA VAL A 103 -13.96 -17.58 6.84
C VAL A 103 -14.20 -19.09 6.84
N ARG A 104 -13.58 -19.79 5.89
CA ARG A 104 -13.41 -21.25 5.90
C ARG A 104 -11.93 -21.56 5.87
N ILE A 105 -11.44 -22.29 6.88
CA ILE A 105 -10.05 -22.73 6.97
C ILE A 105 -9.95 -24.25 6.92
N GLY A 106 -8.87 -24.74 6.31
CA GLY A 106 -8.51 -26.15 6.28
C GLY A 106 -7.22 -26.37 7.06
N VAL A 107 -7.28 -27.14 8.13
CA VAL A 107 -6.12 -27.53 8.94
C VAL A 107 -5.61 -28.88 8.46
N ALA A 108 -4.34 -28.96 8.08
CA ALA A 108 -3.74 -30.18 7.57
C ALA A 108 -3.44 -31.17 8.68
N TYR A 109 -3.70 -32.47 8.44
CA TYR A 109 -3.24 -33.53 9.33
C TYR A 109 -1.71 -33.58 9.38
N ARG A 110 -1.04 -33.40 8.23
CA ARG A 110 0.42 -33.30 8.16
C ARG A 110 0.85 -31.90 8.55
N GLY A 111 1.70 -31.79 9.55
CA GLY A 111 2.19 -30.50 10.08
C GLY A 111 1.25 -29.77 11.02
N GLY A 112 -0.04 -30.14 11.09
CA GLY A 112 -1.02 -29.55 11.99
C GLY A 112 -1.35 -28.07 11.73
N HIS A 113 -0.96 -27.49 10.60
CA HIS A 113 -1.07 -26.06 10.30
C HIS A 113 -2.28 -25.73 9.41
N ILE A 114 -2.65 -24.43 9.34
CA ILE A 114 -3.67 -23.95 8.40
C ILE A 114 -3.08 -23.98 7.00
N ALA A 115 -3.50 -24.93 6.17
CA ALA A 115 -3.04 -25.12 4.80
C ALA A 115 -3.95 -24.49 3.75
N LYS A 116 -5.18 -24.10 4.14
CA LYS A 116 -6.15 -23.44 3.27
C LYS A 116 -6.93 -22.37 4.03
N ALA A 117 -7.14 -21.20 3.39
CA ALA A 117 -7.99 -20.15 3.94
C ALA A 117 -8.81 -19.49 2.83
N GLU A 118 -10.14 -19.51 2.98
CA GLU A 118 -11.10 -18.94 2.05
C GLU A 118 -11.93 -17.85 2.73
N LEU A 119 -12.14 -16.73 2.04
CA LEU A 119 -13.03 -15.64 2.46
C LEU A 119 -14.37 -15.75 1.73
N LYS A 120 -15.45 -16.04 2.47
CA LYS A 120 -16.76 -16.40 1.90
C LYS A 120 -17.45 -15.26 1.17
N ASP A 121 -17.22 -14.01 1.61
CA ASP A 121 -17.85 -12.80 1.07
C ASP A 121 -17.13 -12.22 -0.16
N TYR A 122 -15.98 -12.76 -0.53
CA TYR A 122 -15.13 -12.23 -1.58
C TYR A 122 -14.91 -13.23 -2.71
N LYS A 123 -14.62 -12.72 -3.90
CA LYS A 123 -14.27 -13.49 -5.10
C LYS A 123 -12.95 -13.03 -5.65
N ALA A 124 -12.15 -13.92 -6.23
CA ALA A 124 -10.95 -13.52 -6.98
C ALA A 124 -11.34 -12.95 -8.35
N TYR A 125 -10.46 -12.12 -8.92
CA TYR A 125 -10.68 -11.65 -10.30
C TYR A 125 -10.71 -12.84 -11.27
N GLY A 126 -11.73 -12.84 -12.12
CA GLY A 126 -11.93 -13.92 -13.12
C GLY A 126 -12.62 -15.16 -12.58
N ASP A 127 -12.86 -15.28 -11.28
CA ASP A 127 -13.65 -16.36 -10.67
C ASP A 127 -14.89 -15.78 -9.96
N SER A 128 -16.04 -15.86 -10.63
CA SER A 128 -17.31 -15.39 -10.08
C SER A 128 -18.04 -16.43 -9.22
N VAL A 129 -17.55 -17.67 -9.19
CA VAL A 129 -18.23 -18.81 -8.55
C VAL A 129 -17.65 -19.09 -7.16
N ASN A 130 -16.35 -19.32 -7.09
CA ASN A 130 -15.72 -19.77 -5.86
C ASN A 130 -15.40 -18.61 -4.90
N PRO A 131 -15.43 -18.85 -3.58
CA PRO A 131 -14.88 -17.91 -2.59
C PRO A 131 -13.42 -17.57 -2.87
N LEU A 132 -13.01 -16.37 -2.49
CA LEU A 132 -11.61 -15.97 -2.59
C LEU A 132 -10.73 -16.81 -1.67
N CYS A 133 -9.72 -17.44 -2.25
CA CYS A 133 -8.75 -18.23 -1.52
C CYS A 133 -7.48 -17.40 -1.27
N LEU A 134 -7.15 -17.14 0.00
CA LEU A 134 -5.93 -16.44 0.39
C LEU A 134 -4.70 -17.27 0.09
N PHE A 135 -4.78 -18.56 0.39
CA PHE A 135 -3.79 -19.58 0.10
C PHE A 135 -4.39 -20.97 0.20
N GLN A 136 -3.78 -21.95 -0.49
CA GLN A 136 -4.16 -23.35 -0.44
C GLN A 136 -2.94 -24.25 -0.64
N ASN A 137 -2.99 -25.45 -0.08
CA ASN A 137 -1.93 -26.46 -0.20
C ASN A 137 -0.54 -25.92 0.18
N ASP A 138 0.44 -26.08 -0.70
CA ASP A 138 1.84 -25.66 -0.50
C ASP A 138 2.06 -24.14 -0.59
N GLU A 139 1.02 -23.35 -0.87
CA GLU A 139 1.13 -21.88 -0.91
C GLU A 139 1.36 -21.27 0.47
N ASN A 140 0.99 -21.98 1.53
CA ASN A 140 1.25 -21.58 2.91
C ASN A 140 1.83 -22.75 3.69
N SER A 141 2.95 -22.56 4.35
CA SER A 141 3.56 -23.55 5.24
C SER A 141 3.96 -22.93 6.56
N LEU A 142 3.63 -23.62 7.64
CA LEU A 142 4.06 -23.26 8.99
C LEU A 142 4.69 -24.48 9.64
N ASN A 143 5.92 -24.32 10.09
CA ASN A 143 6.72 -25.38 10.70
C ASN A 143 7.26 -24.96 12.04
N PHE A 144 7.30 -25.89 12.98
CA PHE A 144 7.97 -25.72 14.26
C PHE A 144 9.08 -26.76 14.39
N THR A 145 10.23 -26.32 14.88
CA THR A 145 11.36 -27.18 15.15
C THR A 145 11.34 -27.63 16.59
N LEU A 146 11.34 -28.94 16.82
CA LEU A 146 11.36 -29.58 18.11
C LEU A 146 12.70 -30.30 18.31
N VAL A 147 13.33 -30.13 19.47
CA VAL A 147 14.57 -30.85 19.83
C VAL A 147 14.22 -31.89 20.87
N THR A 148 14.43 -33.17 20.53
CA THR A 148 14.12 -34.29 21.44
C THR A 148 15.14 -34.43 22.58
N ASN A 149 14.80 -35.16 23.62
CA ASN A 149 15.70 -35.50 24.75
C ASN A 149 16.95 -36.31 24.29
N THR A 150 16.91 -36.89 23.10
CA THR A 150 18.05 -37.56 22.45
C THR A 150 18.82 -36.67 21.48
N ASN A 151 18.62 -35.32 21.53
CA ASN A 151 19.22 -34.33 20.66
C ASN A 151 18.92 -34.51 19.14
N ARG A 152 17.74 -35.06 18.81
CA ARG A 152 17.25 -35.12 17.43
C ARG A 152 16.47 -33.84 17.13
N ILE A 153 16.70 -33.27 15.95
CA ILE A 153 15.97 -32.12 15.44
C ILE A 153 14.83 -32.63 14.57
N LEU A 154 13.61 -32.34 14.93
CA LEU A 154 12.40 -32.74 14.23
C LEU A 154 11.62 -31.50 13.79
N VAL A 155 10.99 -31.58 12.61
CA VAL A 155 10.17 -30.50 12.05
C VAL A 155 8.74 -30.99 11.94
N THR A 156 7.79 -30.20 12.44
CA THR A 156 6.36 -30.60 12.50
C THR A 156 5.79 -30.94 11.12
N GLN A 157 6.28 -30.33 10.05
CA GLN A 157 5.86 -30.62 8.67
C GLN A 157 6.01 -32.09 8.26
N ASN A 158 6.93 -32.81 8.89
CA ASN A 158 7.20 -34.23 8.61
C ASN A 158 6.42 -35.17 9.54
N MET A 159 5.50 -34.62 10.34
CA MET A 159 4.75 -35.38 11.32
C MET A 159 3.25 -35.22 11.13
N TYR A 160 2.50 -36.28 11.49
CA TYR A 160 1.05 -36.32 11.37
C TYR A 160 0.41 -36.05 12.72
N PHE A 161 -0.53 -35.12 12.71
CA PHE A 161 -1.41 -34.82 13.82
C PHE A 161 -2.72 -35.64 13.70
N THR A 162 -3.36 -35.89 14.82
CA THR A 162 -4.69 -36.50 14.85
C THR A 162 -5.70 -35.50 15.41
N ALA A 163 -6.93 -35.49 14.88
CA ALA A 163 -7.99 -34.68 15.44
C ALA A 163 -8.46 -35.30 16.77
N ALA A 164 -8.08 -34.67 17.87
CA ALA A 164 -8.44 -35.15 19.20
C ALA A 164 -9.84 -34.70 19.62
N ASN A 165 -10.24 -33.48 19.23
CA ASN A 165 -11.55 -32.93 19.52
C ASN A 165 -11.94 -31.85 18.50
N GLN A 166 -13.21 -31.82 18.11
CA GLN A 166 -13.82 -30.71 17.39
C GLN A 166 -15.20 -30.43 17.99
N ALA A 167 -15.43 -29.21 18.46
CA ALA A 167 -16.68 -28.82 19.10
C ALA A 167 -17.07 -27.40 18.70
N THR A 168 -18.38 -27.15 18.64
CA THR A 168 -18.94 -25.82 18.48
C THR A 168 -19.74 -25.46 19.70
N ASP A 169 -19.49 -24.32 20.32
CA ASP A 169 -20.19 -23.85 21.50
C ASP A 169 -21.58 -23.27 21.18
N ALA A 170 -22.31 -22.87 22.21
CA ALA A 170 -23.65 -22.30 22.07
C ALA A 170 -23.64 -20.92 21.37
N GLU A 171 -22.51 -20.20 21.41
CA GLU A 171 -22.27 -18.92 20.77
C GLU A 171 -21.82 -19.06 19.30
N GLY A 172 -21.62 -20.30 18.82
CA GLY A 172 -21.19 -20.61 17.44
C GLY A 172 -19.67 -20.59 17.24
N ASN A 173 -18.86 -20.44 18.29
CA ASN A 173 -17.41 -20.52 18.17
C ASN A 173 -17.00 -21.99 17.99
N THR A 174 -16.16 -22.26 17.02
CA THR A 174 -15.68 -23.61 16.73
C THR A 174 -14.26 -23.80 17.23
N THR A 175 -14.02 -24.87 17.96
CA THR A 175 -12.70 -25.27 18.47
C THR A 175 -12.29 -26.59 17.84
N LEU A 176 -11.04 -26.70 17.39
CA LEU A 176 -10.41 -27.91 16.88
C LEU A 176 -9.09 -28.14 17.60
N THR A 177 -8.91 -29.34 18.16
CA THR A 177 -7.63 -29.77 18.76
C THR A 177 -6.95 -30.79 17.85
N MET A 178 -5.79 -30.40 17.32
CA MET A 178 -4.90 -31.25 16.54
C MET A 178 -3.77 -31.75 17.46
N ARG A 179 -3.66 -33.05 17.66
CA ARG A 179 -2.72 -33.67 18.60
C ARG A 179 -1.57 -34.34 17.91
N LEU A 180 -0.35 -33.97 18.28
CA LEU A 180 0.87 -34.68 17.94
C LEU A 180 1.20 -35.70 19.04
N ASN A 181 0.98 -36.98 18.75
CA ASN A 181 1.16 -38.06 19.69
C ASN A 181 2.62 -38.48 19.83
N THR A 182 3.01 -38.95 21.01
CA THR A 182 4.28 -39.64 21.24
C THR A 182 4.02 -41.11 21.66
N ASN A 183 5.10 -41.89 21.76
CA ASN A 183 5.03 -43.26 22.33
C ASN A 183 5.08 -43.29 23.85
N ILE A 184 5.07 -42.12 24.52
CA ILE A 184 5.05 -41.99 25.98
C ILE A 184 3.62 -41.68 26.42
N GLU A 185 3.10 -42.41 27.39
CA GLU A 185 1.76 -42.20 27.92
C GLU A 185 1.59 -40.78 28.47
N ASP A 186 0.44 -40.14 28.20
CA ASP A 186 0.11 -38.77 28.58
C ASP A 186 1.14 -37.70 28.16
N CYS A 187 1.99 -37.98 27.14
CA CYS A 187 2.95 -37.05 26.59
C CYS A 187 2.60 -36.74 25.13
N TYR A 188 2.10 -35.53 24.89
CA TYR A 188 1.67 -35.08 23.55
C TYR A 188 1.69 -33.55 23.43
N LEU A 189 1.64 -33.06 22.20
CA LEU A 189 1.58 -31.65 21.90
C LEU A 189 0.28 -31.34 21.16
N ASP A 190 -0.56 -30.46 21.71
CA ASP A 190 -1.83 -30.06 21.13
C ASP A 190 -1.70 -28.69 20.45
N PHE A 191 -2.20 -28.59 19.21
CA PHE A 191 -2.49 -27.34 18.52
C PHE A 191 -4.00 -27.12 18.58
N VAL A 192 -4.43 -26.13 19.36
CA VAL A 192 -5.83 -25.81 19.58
C VAL A 192 -6.20 -24.59 18.76
N TYR A 193 -7.03 -24.79 17.75
CA TYR A 193 -7.58 -23.72 16.92
C TYR A 193 -8.95 -23.30 17.44
N THR A 194 -9.17 -21.99 17.55
CA THR A 194 -10.47 -21.41 17.94
C THR A 194 -10.90 -20.40 16.89
N LEU A 195 -12.07 -20.61 16.30
CA LEU A 195 -12.66 -19.77 15.29
C LEU A 195 -13.98 -19.19 15.83
N PRO A 196 -14.05 -17.89 16.17
CA PRO A 196 -15.28 -17.23 16.59
C PRO A 196 -16.34 -17.22 15.48
N ALA A 197 -17.63 -17.15 15.85
CA ALA A 197 -18.77 -17.29 14.92
C ALA A 197 -18.79 -16.26 13.79
N ASP A 198 -18.41 -15.00 14.07
CA ASP A 198 -18.46 -13.87 13.11
C ASP A 198 -17.18 -13.01 13.19
N ASP A 199 -16.01 -13.63 12.94
CA ASP A 199 -14.73 -12.95 12.99
C ASP A 199 -13.77 -13.46 11.92
N TYR A 200 -12.79 -12.62 11.54
CA TYR A 200 -11.64 -12.97 10.71
C TYR A 200 -10.42 -13.40 11.54
N MET A 201 -10.51 -13.34 12.88
CA MET A 201 -9.43 -13.67 13.79
C MET A 201 -9.55 -15.13 14.25
N VAL A 202 -8.53 -15.93 13.97
CA VAL A 202 -8.42 -17.33 14.38
C VAL A 202 -7.40 -17.44 15.50
N GLY A 203 -7.77 -17.98 16.65
CA GLY A 203 -6.85 -18.32 17.72
C GLY A 203 -6.10 -19.61 17.42
N MET A 204 -4.83 -19.69 17.81
CA MET A 204 -4.02 -20.90 17.80
C MET A 204 -3.23 -20.98 19.11
N SER A 205 -3.48 -21.99 19.93
CA SER A 205 -2.74 -22.23 21.16
C SER A 205 -1.93 -23.51 21.02
N ILE A 206 -0.65 -23.45 21.30
CA ILE A 206 0.26 -24.59 21.36
C ILE A 206 0.36 -25.00 22.82
N VAL A 207 -0.16 -26.17 23.14
CA VAL A 207 -0.30 -26.66 24.51
C VAL A 207 0.50 -27.97 24.69
N PRO A 208 1.67 -27.90 25.30
CA PRO A 208 2.45 -29.08 25.66
C PRO A 208 1.79 -29.83 26.82
N HIS A 209 1.78 -31.15 26.74
CA HIS A 209 1.38 -32.03 27.84
C HIS A 209 2.52 -33.00 28.17
N ASN A 210 3.13 -32.82 29.34
CA ASN A 210 4.27 -33.64 29.83
C ASN A 210 5.44 -33.74 28.84
N MET A 211 5.61 -32.71 27.98
CA MET A 211 6.59 -32.74 26.89
C MET A 211 8.06 -32.72 27.36
N GLN A 212 8.30 -32.44 28.65
CA GLN A 212 9.61 -32.59 29.28
C GLN A 212 10.13 -34.06 29.25
N LEU A 213 9.24 -35.04 29.01
CA LEU A 213 9.61 -36.44 28.84
C LEU A 213 10.14 -36.77 27.44
N ALA A 214 9.72 -36.01 26.44
CA ALA A 214 10.04 -36.23 25.02
C ALA A 214 11.06 -35.20 24.46
N LEU A 215 11.00 -33.97 24.92
CA LEU A 215 11.85 -32.86 24.45
C LEU A 215 13.07 -32.66 25.36
N ALA A 216 14.06 -31.94 24.82
CA ALA A 216 15.26 -31.56 25.56
C ALA A 216 14.89 -30.65 26.74
N GLN A 217 15.40 -30.94 27.93
CA GLN A 217 15.03 -30.22 29.17
C GLN A 217 15.41 -28.74 29.16
N ASN A 218 16.37 -28.35 28.36
CA ASN A 218 16.79 -26.95 28.17
C ASN A 218 16.02 -26.22 27.07
N MET A 219 15.03 -26.85 26.46
CA MET A 219 14.23 -26.25 25.40
C MET A 219 13.21 -25.28 26.00
N SER A 220 13.52 -23.99 26.00
CA SER A 220 12.66 -22.90 26.48
C SER A 220 12.04 -22.09 25.33
N ALA A 221 12.44 -22.37 24.09
CA ALA A 221 11.94 -21.74 22.89
C ALA A 221 11.93 -22.75 21.73
N MET A 222 11.05 -22.54 20.77
CA MET A 222 11.00 -23.30 19.52
C MET A 222 11.15 -22.34 18.33
N GLU A 223 11.89 -22.79 17.34
CA GLU A 223 11.98 -22.08 16.06
C GLU A 223 10.71 -22.29 15.26
N MET A 224 10.22 -21.23 14.65
CA MET A 224 9.07 -21.20 13.76
C MET A 224 9.50 -20.73 12.38
N GLN A 225 9.14 -21.47 11.35
CA GLN A 225 9.29 -21.09 9.95
C GLN A 225 7.91 -20.93 9.33
N TRP A 226 7.63 -19.75 8.81
CA TRP A 226 6.39 -19.44 8.11
C TRP A 226 6.67 -18.89 6.73
N ASN A 227 6.18 -19.58 5.69
CA ASN A 227 6.36 -19.19 4.30
C ASN A 227 4.99 -19.11 3.63
N GLN A 228 4.80 -18.10 2.78
CA GLN A 228 3.58 -17.96 1.99
C GLN A 228 3.88 -17.38 0.62
N SER A 229 3.33 -18.00 -0.41
CA SER A 229 3.29 -17.48 -1.78
C SER A 229 1.95 -16.79 -2.00
N ILE A 230 1.96 -15.50 -2.31
CA ILE A 230 0.73 -14.70 -2.52
C ILE A 230 0.26 -14.89 -3.96
N PRO A 231 -0.92 -15.53 -4.20
CA PRO A 231 -1.50 -15.64 -5.53
C PRO A 231 -2.04 -14.29 -6.00
N GLN A 232 -2.05 -14.06 -7.31
CA GLN A 232 -2.69 -12.88 -7.88
C GLN A 232 -4.21 -12.97 -7.69
N GLN A 233 -4.80 -11.97 -7.04
CA GLN A 233 -6.23 -11.86 -6.74
C GLN A 233 -6.95 -10.80 -7.58
N GLU A 234 -6.18 -9.85 -8.17
CA GLU A 234 -6.72 -8.67 -8.83
C GLU A 234 -6.36 -8.65 -10.34
N LYS A 235 -7.14 -7.92 -11.13
CA LYS A 235 -6.92 -7.76 -12.58
C LYS A 235 -5.57 -7.10 -12.89
N GLY A 236 -5.20 -6.10 -12.11
CA GLY A 236 -4.05 -5.25 -12.37
C GLY A 236 -2.79 -5.69 -11.64
N ARG A 237 -2.10 -6.76 -12.08
CA ARG A 237 -0.92 -7.32 -11.43
C ARG A 237 0.11 -6.27 -10.97
N LYS A 238 0.53 -5.33 -11.85
CA LYS A 238 1.51 -4.29 -11.48
C LYS A 238 1.04 -3.40 -10.32
N PHE A 239 -0.27 -3.21 -10.24
CA PHE A 239 -0.87 -2.38 -9.21
C PHE A 239 -0.95 -3.14 -7.89
N GLU A 240 -1.38 -4.40 -7.94
CA GLU A 240 -1.44 -5.31 -6.81
C GLU A 240 -0.03 -5.55 -6.22
N GLU A 241 1.00 -5.81 -7.06
CA GLU A 241 2.41 -5.92 -6.65
C GLU A 241 2.92 -4.71 -5.86
N ARG A 242 2.44 -3.49 -6.18
CA ARG A 242 2.81 -2.25 -5.49
C ARG A 242 2.28 -2.19 -4.06
N TYR A 243 1.14 -2.85 -3.79
CA TYR A 243 0.52 -2.88 -2.47
C TYR A 243 0.85 -4.14 -1.68
N ALA A 244 1.33 -5.20 -2.35
CA ALA A 244 1.76 -6.43 -1.70
C ALA A 244 3.08 -6.18 -0.94
N GLN A 245 3.06 -6.32 0.40
CA GLN A 245 4.16 -5.92 1.26
C GLN A 245 4.21 -6.72 2.56
N LEU A 246 5.40 -7.15 2.98
CA LEU A 246 5.60 -7.67 4.32
C LEU A 246 5.74 -6.49 5.29
N GLN A 247 4.88 -6.46 6.31
CA GLN A 247 4.90 -5.46 7.37
C GLN A 247 4.99 -6.16 8.73
N TYR A 248 5.56 -5.50 9.71
CA TYR A 248 5.66 -6.04 11.07
C TYR A 248 5.63 -4.93 12.11
N MET A 249 5.16 -5.26 13.29
CA MET A 249 5.08 -4.31 14.41
C MET A 249 5.92 -4.80 15.57
N PHE A 250 6.75 -3.93 16.09
CA PHE A 250 7.47 -4.16 17.34
C PHE A 250 6.55 -4.08 18.56
N VAL A 251 6.92 -4.75 19.65
CA VAL A 251 6.16 -4.71 20.91
C VAL A 251 5.94 -3.28 21.43
N GLY A 252 6.75 -2.31 21.00
CA GLY A 252 6.57 -0.88 21.33
C GLY A 252 5.52 -0.13 20.51
N GLY A 253 4.89 -0.78 19.51
CA GLY A 253 3.87 -0.17 18.64
C GLY A 253 4.43 0.45 17.36
N ASP A 254 5.74 0.53 17.19
CA ASP A 254 6.34 0.99 15.93
C ASP A 254 6.17 -0.07 14.84
N ILE A 255 5.81 0.38 13.64
CA ILE A 255 5.57 -0.49 12.48
C ILE A 255 6.65 -0.22 11.44
N ASP A 256 7.25 -1.30 10.92
CA ASP A 256 8.20 -1.26 9.82
C ASP A 256 7.80 -2.23 8.71
N LYS A 257 8.48 -2.18 7.57
CA LYS A 257 8.10 -2.90 6.36
C LYS A 257 9.28 -3.15 5.43
N LEU A 258 9.20 -4.24 4.67
CA LEU A 258 10.16 -4.54 3.61
C LEU A 258 9.80 -3.80 2.31
N SER A 259 10.75 -3.74 1.39
CA SER A 259 10.59 -3.08 0.09
C SER A 259 9.42 -3.65 -0.71
N GLU A 260 8.63 -2.75 -1.31
CA GLU A 260 7.50 -3.11 -2.19
C GLU A 260 7.95 -3.58 -3.58
N GLN A 261 9.11 -3.14 -4.06
CA GLN A 261 9.48 -3.27 -5.48
C GLN A 261 10.56 -4.30 -5.75
N LYS A 262 11.38 -4.63 -4.77
CA LYS A 262 12.53 -5.52 -4.94
C LYS A 262 12.59 -6.56 -3.83
N ALA A 263 13.37 -7.62 -4.05
CA ALA A 263 13.70 -8.55 -2.98
C ALA A 263 14.36 -7.79 -1.82
N ASP A 264 13.91 -8.07 -0.60
CA ASP A 264 14.37 -7.39 0.59
C ASP A 264 14.36 -8.35 1.78
N ARG A 265 15.20 -8.05 2.79
CA ARG A 265 15.37 -8.88 3.98
C ARG A 265 15.59 -8.00 5.20
N ALA A 266 14.96 -8.34 6.31
CA ALA A 266 15.22 -7.77 7.63
C ALA A 266 15.67 -8.85 8.61
N ASN A 267 16.61 -8.51 9.49
CA ASN A 267 17.03 -9.34 10.62
C ASN A 267 16.83 -8.51 11.89
N GLU A 268 15.80 -8.85 12.65
CA GLU A 268 15.40 -8.10 13.82
C GLU A 268 15.71 -8.87 15.10
N SER A 269 16.48 -8.24 15.97
CA SER A 269 16.72 -8.73 17.34
C SER A 269 15.70 -8.17 18.35
N ALA A 270 14.99 -7.11 17.98
CA ALA A 270 13.91 -6.55 18.78
C ALA A 270 12.66 -7.45 18.73
N ARG A 271 11.89 -7.45 19.82
CA ARG A 271 10.68 -8.27 19.93
C ARG A 271 9.56 -7.74 19.02
N ILE A 272 9.00 -8.65 18.20
CA ILE A 272 7.94 -8.34 17.24
C ILE A 272 6.60 -8.84 17.77
N LYS A 273 5.56 -8.01 17.66
CA LYS A 273 4.20 -8.33 18.12
C LYS A 273 3.41 -9.07 17.06
N TRP A 274 3.48 -8.61 15.80
CA TRP A 274 2.85 -9.27 14.67
C TRP A 274 3.64 -9.11 13.37
N ILE A 275 3.44 -10.05 12.46
CA ILE A 275 4.00 -10.09 11.12
C ILE A 275 2.84 -10.25 10.14
N ALA A 276 2.77 -9.39 9.12
CA ALA A 276 1.71 -9.36 8.13
C ALA A 276 2.25 -9.65 6.73
N TYR A 277 1.72 -10.67 6.08
CA TYR A 277 1.85 -10.95 4.68
C TYR A 277 0.67 -10.31 3.96
N LYS A 278 0.90 -9.10 3.51
CA LYS A 278 -0.13 -8.22 2.96
C LYS A 278 -0.14 -8.29 1.44
N ASP A 279 -1.34 -8.41 0.87
CA ASP A 279 -1.67 -8.10 -0.50
C ASP A 279 -2.43 -6.76 -0.61
N GLN A 280 -2.95 -6.38 -1.77
CA GLN A 280 -3.66 -5.12 -1.96
C GLN A 280 -4.87 -5.02 -1.02
N PHE A 281 -5.79 -5.96 -1.10
CA PHE A 281 -7.07 -5.90 -0.37
C PHE A 281 -7.17 -6.92 0.77
N PHE A 282 -6.23 -7.83 0.90
CA PHE A 282 -6.28 -8.91 1.89
C PHE A 282 -4.96 -9.07 2.60
N SER A 283 -5.01 -9.60 3.81
CA SER A 283 -3.80 -9.88 4.58
C SER A 283 -3.94 -11.19 5.36
N THR A 284 -2.81 -11.88 5.47
CA THR A 284 -2.58 -12.92 6.46
C THR A 284 -1.66 -12.34 7.52
N VAL A 285 -2.13 -12.16 8.75
CA VAL A 285 -1.33 -11.60 9.84
C VAL A 285 -1.19 -12.64 10.94
N MET A 286 0.03 -12.89 11.37
CA MET A 286 0.31 -13.71 12.54
C MET A 286 0.70 -12.82 13.71
N ILE A 287 0.02 -12.99 14.85
CA ILE A 287 0.14 -12.17 16.05
C ILE A 287 0.57 -13.09 17.19
N ALA A 288 1.68 -12.80 17.85
CA ALA A 288 2.08 -13.50 19.06
C ALA A 288 1.50 -12.80 20.29
N GLU A 289 0.99 -13.55 21.26
CA GLU A 289 0.52 -12.97 22.51
C GLU A 289 1.69 -12.39 23.31
N ASP A 290 2.76 -13.14 23.46
CA ASP A 290 3.99 -12.67 24.09
C ASP A 290 4.82 -11.84 23.10
N ALA A 291 5.58 -12.46 22.20
CA ALA A 291 6.30 -11.84 21.07
C ALA A 291 7.00 -12.90 20.20
N PHE A 292 7.36 -12.52 19.00
CA PHE A 292 8.38 -13.17 18.18
C PHE A 292 9.76 -12.63 18.54
N GLU A 293 10.76 -13.49 18.63
CA GLU A 293 12.14 -13.14 18.99
C GLU A 293 13.12 -13.57 17.90
N SER A 294 14.22 -12.85 17.73
CA SER A 294 15.27 -13.16 16.74
C SER A 294 14.71 -13.45 15.35
N THR A 295 13.96 -12.49 14.81
CA THR A 295 13.17 -12.69 13.62
C THR A 295 13.92 -12.28 12.35
N THR A 296 13.98 -13.19 11.39
CA THR A 296 14.43 -12.92 10.02
C THR A 296 13.23 -12.98 9.09
N MET A 297 13.06 -11.94 8.27
CA MET A 297 11.96 -11.82 7.31
C MET A 297 12.52 -11.56 5.92
N GLU A 298 11.94 -12.19 4.91
CA GLU A 298 12.33 -12.06 3.51
C GLU A 298 11.09 -11.83 2.64
N SER A 299 11.23 -10.98 1.64
CA SER A 299 10.23 -10.72 0.61
C SER A 299 10.88 -10.79 -0.76
N ALA A 300 10.37 -11.64 -1.65
CA ALA A 300 10.89 -11.79 -3.01
C ALA A 300 9.74 -11.73 -4.02
N PRO A 301 9.82 -10.87 -5.06
CA PRO A 301 8.85 -10.85 -6.14
C PRO A 301 9.03 -12.07 -7.04
N PHE A 302 7.93 -12.67 -7.49
CA PHE A 302 7.95 -13.69 -8.53
C PHE A 302 8.11 -13.06 -9.93
N ASN A 303 8.47 -13.91 -10.89
CA ASN A 303 8.49 -13.50 -12.30
C ASN A 303 7.08 -13.03 -12.73
N PRO A 304 6.95 -11.96 -13.54
CA PRO A 304 5.66 -11.43 -14.01
C PRO A 304 4.75 -12.45 -14.73
N SER A 305 5.30 -13.55 -15.25
CA SER A 305 4.53 -14.65 -15.85
C SER A 305 3.97 -15.67 -14.84
N SER A 306 4.38 -15.60 -13.57
CA SER A 306 3.88 -16.47 -12.52
C SER A 306 2.46 -16.10 -12.12
N ARG A 307 1.66 -17.08 -11.64
CA ARG A 307 0.38 -16.83 -10.97
C ARG A 307 0.55 -16.17 -9.60
N TYR A 308 1.76 -16.23 -9.03
CA TYR A 308 2.10 -15.64 -7.74
C TYR A 308 2.74 -14.27 -7.92
N ILE A 309 2.48 -13.38 -6.97
CA ILE A 309 3.02 -12.01 -6.94
C ILE A 309 4.32 -11.98 -6.16
N LYS A 310 4.27 -12.46 -4.92
CA LYS A 310 5.39 -12.44 -3.98
C LYS A 310 5.47 -13.70 -3.14
N GLU A 311 6.68 -14.05 -2.75
CA GLU A 311 6.99 -15.01 -1.71
C GLU A 311 7.43 -14.27 -0.45
N TYR A 312 6.84 -14.62 0.68
CA TYR A 312 7.23 -14.15 1.99
C TYR A 312 7.73 -15.30 2.83
N LYS A 313 8.83 -15.08 3.55
CA LYS A 313 9.44 -16.05 4.47
C LYS A 313 9.75 -15.39 5.79
N THR A 314 9.42 -16.07 6.88
CA THR A 314 9.76 -15.65 8.23
C THR A 314 10.34 -16.80 8.99
N ASN A 315 11.50 -16.58 9.60
CA ASN A 315 12.11 -17.47 10.58
C ASN A 315 12.19 -16.70 11.90
N THR A 316 11.64 -17.27 12.98
CA THR A 316 11.58 -16.59 14.27
C THR A 316 11.57 -17.61 15.41
N SER A 317 11.76 -17.15 16.62
CA SER A 317 11.71 -17.96 17.83
C SER A 317 10.51 -17.57 18.69
N LEU A 318 9.85 -18.57 19.27
CA LEU A 318 8.71 -18.44 20.20
C LEU A 318 9.05 -19.10 21.52
N ALA A 319 8.68 -18.47 22.61
CA ALA A 319 8.81 -19.09 23.93
C ALA A 319 7.93 -20.36 24.02
N LEU A 320 8.48 -21.43 24.56
CA LEU A 320 7.80 -22.71 24.77
C LEU A 320 8.01 -23.20 26.20
N ASP A 321 6.93 -23.44 26.90
CA ASP A 321 6.97 -24.11 28.22
C ASP A 321 6.67 -25.59 28.07
N ILE A 322 7.72 -26.43 28.03
CA ILE A 322 7.60 -27.88 27.84
C ILE A 322 6.89 -28.57 29.00
N THR A 323 6.69 -27.90 30.16
CA THR A 323 5.95 -28.44 31.29
C THR A 323 4.42 -28.35 31.11
N GLY A 324 3.97 -27.49 30.20
CA GLY A 324 2.57 -27.29 29.90
C GLY A 324 1.82 -26.39 30.89
N GLN A 325 2.54 -25.67 31.77
CA GLN A 325 1.90 -24.73 32.69
C GLN A 325 1.45 -23.44 31.96
N LYS A 326 2.15 -23.06 30.87
CA LYS A 326 1.81 -21.93 30.04
C LYS A 326 1.73 -22.37 28.56
N ALA A 327 0.59 -22.10 27.91
CA ALA A 327 0.44 -22.30 26.49
C ALA A 327 1.15 -21.17 25.70
N THR A 328 1.66 -21.47 24.52
CA THR A 328 2.12 -20.46 23.56
C THR A 328 0.95 -20.07 22.67
N ASN A 329 0.48 -18.83 22.80
CA ASN A 329 -0.71 -18.35 22.10
C ASN A 329 -0.34 -17.48 20.91
N LEU A 330 -0.91 -17.82 19.76
CA LEU A 330 -0.85 -17.10 18.50
C LEU A 330 -2.27 -16.75 18.05
N ARG A 331 -2.39 -15.75 17.20
CA ARG A 331 -3.63 -15.43 16.50
C ARG A 331 -3.32 -15.18 15.04
N TYR A 332 -4.20 -15.66 14.17
CA TYR A 332 -4.20 -15.30 12.76
C TYR A 332 -5.32 -14.33 12.46
N TYR A 333 -5.01 -13.24 11.79
CA TYR A 333 -6.00 -12.48 11.05
C TYR A 333 -5.97 -12.92 9.59
N LEU A 334 -7.10 -13.45 9.11
CA LEU A 334 -7.28 -13.94 7.74
C LEU A 334 -8.43 -13.14 7.11
N GLY A 335 -8.14 -12.00 6.51
CA GLY A 335 -9.25 -11.15 6.13
C GLY A 335 -8.91 -9.94 5.27
N PRO A 336 -9.94 -9.08 5.05
CA PRO A 336 -9.85 -7.90 4.22
C PRO A 336 -9.08 -6.76 4.88
N ASN A 337 -8.35 -5.98 4.07
CA ASN A 337 -7.72 -4.74 4.50
C ASN A 337 -8.77 -3.60 4.60
N HIS A 338 -9.83 -3.84 5.37
CA HIS A 338 -10.88 -2.88 5.63
C HIS A 338 -10.56 -2.06 6.88
N TYR A 339 -10.41 -0.74 6.73
CA TYR A 339 -9.91 0.14 7.80
C TYR A 339 -10.70 0.02 9.11
N ASN A 340 -12.04 0.02 9.04
CA ASN A 340 -12.88 -0.01 10.24
C ASN A 340 -12.86 -1.40 10.92
N THR A 341 -12.86 -2.48 10.16
CA THR A 341 -12.73 -3.85 10.70
C THR A 341 -11.41 -4.00 11.44
N LEU A 342 -10.30 -3.58 10.82
CA LEU A 342 -8.98 -3.65 11.44
C LEU A 342 -8.86 -2.75 12.68
N LYS A 343 -9.46 -1.57 12.64
CA LYS A 343 -9.49 -0.64 13.78
C LYS A 343 -10.34 -1.17 14.94
N ALA A 344 -11.36 -1.97 14.68
CA ALA A 344 -12.24 -2.52 15.71
C ALA A 344 -11.51 -3.43 16.70
N TYR A 345 -10.42 -4.09 16.28
CA TYR A 345 -9.59 -4.91 17.16
C TYR A 345 -8.84 -4.13 18.24
N ASP A 346 -8.71 -2.81 18.08
CA ASP A 346 -8.10 -1.92 19.09
C ASP A 346 -9.14 -1.20 19.95
N LYS A 347 -10.44 -1.50 19.75
CA LYS A 347 -11.50 -0.87 20.54
C LYS A 347 -11.47 -1.44 21.96
N ASP A 348 -11.54 -0.55 22.93
CA ASP A 348 -11.54 -0.87 24.36
C ASP A 348 -10.26 -1.59 24.86
N VAL A 349 -9.20 -1.58 24.06
CA VAL A 349 -7.88 -2.15 24.39
C VAL A 349 -6.95 -1.06 24.95
N ILE A 350 -6.17 -1.41 25.98
CA ILE A 350 -5.18 -0.51 26.58
C ILE A 350 -4.12 -0.12 25.52
N SER A 351 -3.66 1.11 25.55
CA SER A 351 -2.77 1.68 24.51
C SER A 351 -1.54 0.83 24.21
N VAL A 352 -0.96 0.17 25.21
CA VAL A 352 0.25 -0.66 25.08
C VAL A 352 -0.05 -2.00 24.39
N GLU A 353 -1.29 -2.46 24.42
CA GLU A 353 -1.72 -3.76 23.86
C GLU A 353 -2.36 -3.63 22.47
N LYS A 354 -2.49 -2.39 21.97
CA LYS A 354 -3.08 -2.14 20.65
C LYS A 354 -2.28 -2.79 19.55
N LEU A 355 -3.00 -3.41 18.62
CA LEU A 355 -2.41 -4.07 17.47
C LEU A 355 -2.14 -3.14 16.28
N HIS A 356 -2.81 -1.99 16.22
CA HIS A 356 -2.69 -1.02 15.11
C HIS A 356 -2.81 -1.66 13.71
N LEU A 357 -3.62 -2.73 13.57
CA LEU A 357 -3.81 -3.43 12.29
C LEU A 357 -4.39 -2.51 11.20
N ASN A 358 -5.10 -1.45 11.57
CA ASN A 358 -5.59 -0.43 10.63
C ASN A 358 -4.48 0.29 9.87
N GLU A 359 -3.22 0.26 10.32
CA GLU A 359 -2.08 0.81 9.60
C GLU A 359 -1.64 -0.08 8.40
N LEU A 360 -2.17 -1.32 8.28
CA LEU A 360 -2.06 -2.14 7.07
C LEU A 360 -2.72 -1.46 5.86
N VAL A 361 -3.71 -0.58 6.07
CA VAL A 361 -4.33 0.24 5.02
C VAL A 361 -3.48 1.49 4.80
N PRO A 362 -2.80 1.64 3.64
CA PRO A 362 -1.91 2.76 3.38
C PRO A 362 -2.71 4.04 3.11
N LEU A 363 -2.81 4.92 4.09
CA LEU A 363 -3.54 6.19 3.99
C LEU A 363 -2.66 7.39 3.60
N GLY A 364 -1.39 7.16 3.21
CA GLY A 364 -0.44 8.19 2.85
C GLY A 364 0.39 8.73 4.03
N TRP A 365 1.17 9.81 3.80
CA TRP A 365 1.99 10.41 4.84
C TRP A 365 1.14 11.11 5.92
N LYS A 366 1.70 11.43 7.07
CA LYS A 366 1.00 11.85 8.30
C LYS A 366 -0.14 12.85 8.08
N ILE A 367 0.05 13.91 7.27
CA ILE A 367 -0.99 14.92 7.00
C ILE A 367 -2.12 14.33 6.16
N VAL A 368 -1.78 13.55 5.13
CA VAL A 368 -2.74 12.89 4.24
C VAL A 368 -3.53 11.82 4.98
N ALA A 369 -2.85 10.99 5.77
CA ALA A 369 -3.49 10.00 6.63
C ALA A 369 -4.44 10.65 7.64
N TRP A 370 -4.07 11.80 8.22
CA TRP A 370 -4.95 12.57 9.12
C TRP A 370 -6.23 13.05 8.41
N ILE A 371 -6.10 13.57 7.17
CA ILE A 371 -7.27 13.96 6.35
C ILE A 371 -8.14 12.75 6.04
N ASN A 372 -7.55 11.61 5.68
CA ASN A 372 -8.28 10.39 5.42
C ASN A 372 -9.04 9.92 6.67
N LYS A 373 -8.38 9.88 7.84
CA LYS A 373 -8.96 9.39 9.10
C LYS A 373 -10.10 10.30 9.63
N ILE A 374 -10.04 11.62 9.41
CA ILE A 374 -11.01 12.57 9.97
C ILE A 374 -12.09 13.00 8.97
N LEU A 375 -11.77 13.08 7.68
CA LEU A 375 -12.69 13.62 6.68
C LEU A 375 -13.15 12.55 5.69
N VAL A 376 -12.21 11.88 5.01
CA VAL A 376 -12.54 11.03 3.85
C VAL A 376 -13.27 9.75 4.30
N ILE A 377 -12.69 8.97 5.21
CA ILE A 377 -13.26 7.71 5.69
C ILE A 377 -14.62 7.94 6.37
N PRO A 378 -14.78 8.84 7.34
CA PRO A 378 -16.09 9.05 7.96
C PRO A 378 -17.17 9.53 6.99
N MET A 379 -16.80 10.35 6.01
CA MET A 379 -17.72 10.82 4.97
C MET A 379 -18.10 9.68 4.01
N PHE A 380 -17.15 8.84 3.64
CA PHE A 380 -17.35 7.67 2.81
C PHE A 380 -18.30 6.67 3.51
N ASP A 381 -18.01 6.31 4.76
CA ASP A 381 -18.84 5.42 5.57
C ASP A 381 -20.28 5.95 5.74
N LEU A 382 -20.41 7.26 5.97
CA LEU A 382 -21.71 7.90 6.09
C LEU A 382 -22.54 7.71 4.81
N PHE A 383 -21.97 7.96 3.64
CA PHE A 383 -22.71 7.83 2.39
C PHE A 383 -22.94 6.35 2.01
N MET A 384 -22.00 5.45 2.34
CA MET A 384 -22.19 4.01 2.18
C MET A 384 -23.33 3.48 3.07
N SER A 385 -23.46 3.99 4.29
CA SER A 385 -24.53 3.59 5.22
C SER A 385 -25.96 3.93 4.70
N TRP A 386 -26.06 4.86 3.73
CA TRP A 386 -27.33 5.17 3.07
C TRP A 386 -27.71 4.16 1.98
N GLY A 387 -26.90 3.15 1.73
CA GLY A 387 -27.13 2.12 0.69
C GLY A 387 -27.02 2.66 -0.74
N LEU A 388 -26.30 3.76 -0.93
CA LEU A 388 -26.12 4.38 -2.24
C LEU A 388 -25.14 3.59 -3.10
N HIS A 389 -25.35 3.60 -4.41
CA HIS A 389 -24.39 3.08 -5.36
C HIS A 389 -23.05 3.82 -5.26
N ILE A 390 -21.94 3.09 -5.31
CA ILE A 390 -20.59 3.63 -5.04
C ILE A 390 -20.22 4.82 -5.93
N GLY A 391 -20.63 4.84 -7.19
CA GLY A 391 -20.42 5.98 -8.09
C GLY A 391 -21.11 7.26 -7.58
N LEU A 392 -22.29 7.13 -6.96
CA LEU A 392 -22.99 8.26 -6.35
C LEU A 392 -22.31 8.68 -5.03
N VAL A 393 -21.79 7.74 -4.26
CA VAL A 393 -20.99 8.03 -3.07
C VAL A 393 -19.78 8.90 -3.43
N ILE A 394 -19.00 8.52 -4.44
CA ILE A 394 -17.83 9.29 -4.91
C ILE A 394 -18.26 10.68 -5.41
N LEU A 395 -19.39 10.78 -6.12
CA LEU A 395 -19.93 12.05 -6.59
C LEU A 395 -20.32 12.98 -5.43
N LEU A 396 -21.05 12.45 -4.42
CA LEU A 396 -21.45 13.21 -3.25
C LEU A 396 -20.24 13.64 -2.40
N MET A 397 -19.28 12.75 -2.20
CA MET A 397 -18.00 13.10 -1.56
C MET A 397 -17.31 14.26 -2.28
N THR A 398 -17.23 14.17 -3.61
CA THR A 398 -16.63 15.23 -4.43
C THR A 398 -17.38 16.55 -4.24
N LEU A 399 -18.71 16.53 -4.23
CA LEU A 399 -19.54 17.72 -4.02
C LEU A 399 -19.27 18.35 -2.65
N VAL A 400 -19.26 17.55 -1.57
CA VAL A 400 -19.00 18.04 -0.22
C VAL A 400 -17.58 18.63 -0.11
N ILE A 401 -16.58 17.96 -0.66
CA ILE A 401 -15.20 18.47 -0.72
C ILE A 401 -15.17 19.83 -1.46
N LYS A 402 -15.86 19.95 -2.60
CA LYS A 402 -15.94 21.22 -3.34
C LYS A 402 -16.66 22.33 -2.57
N LEU A 403 -17.67 21.99 -1.78
CA LEU A 403 -18.34 22.96 -0.88
C LEU A 403 -17.42 23.42 0.23
N ILE A 404 -16.65 22.54 0.86
CA ILE A 404 -15.64 22.88 1.87
C ILE A 404 -14.58 23.82 1.29
N LEU A 405 -14.15 23.58 0.06
CA LEU A 405 -13.14 24.39 -0.63
C LEU A 405 -13.69 25.69 -1.24
N LEU A 406 -15.02 25.84 -1.34
CA LEU A 406 -15.67 26.97 -2.00
C LEU A 406 -15.18 28.35 -1.54
N PRO A 407 -15.00 28.65 -0.23
CA PRO A 407 -14.48 29.94 0.21
C PRO A 407 -13.09 30.28 -0.37
N PHE A 408 -12.22 29.29 -0.45
CA PHE A 408 -10.86 29.48 -1.00
C PHE A 408 -10.89 29.67 -2.52
N VAL A 409 -11.75 28.92 -3.22
CA VAL A 409 -12.00 29.07 -4.66
C VAL A 409 -12.57 30.45 -4.96
N PHE A 410 -13.50 30.94 -4.13
CA PHE A 410 -14.06 32.28 -4.24
C PHE A 410 -13.00 33.35 -4.11
N ALA A 411 -12.17 33.30 -3.07
CA ALA A 411 -11.10 34.27 -2.83
C ALA A 411 -10.08 34.31 -3.99
N SER A 412 -9.73 33.14 -4.52
CA SER A 412 -8.81 33.03 -5.67
C SER A 412 -9.41 33.58 -6.95
N ASN A 413 -10.65 33.22 -7.27
CA ASN A 413 -11.33 33.72 -8.48
C ASN A 413 -11.50 35.26 -8.44
N LYS A 414 -11.80 35.83 -7.26
CA LYS A 414 -11.82 37.30 -7.09
C LYS A 414 -10.45 37.92 -7.37
N SER A 415 -9.36 37.27 -6.96
CA SER A 415 -7.99 37.73 -7.26
C SER A 415 -7.64 37.57 -8.73
N THR A 416 -8.04 36.47 -9.36
CA THR A 416 -7.86 36.27 -10.83
C THR A 416 -8.63 37.31 -11.64
N ALA A 417 -9.85 37.67 -11.22
CA ALA A 417 -10.62 38.75 -11.85
C ALA A 417 -9.87 40.10 -11.76
N LYS A 418 -9.28 40.42 -10.59
CA LYS A 418 -8.44 41.61 -10.43
C LYS A 418 -7.24 41.63 -11.38
N MET A 419 -6.56 40.47 -11.52
CA MET A 419 -5.43 40.33 -12.47
C MET A 419 -5.88 40.50 -13.92
N ARG A 420 -7.06 40.00 -14.29
CA ARG A 420 -7.65 40.14 -15.62
C ARG A 420 -7.92 41.64 -15.96
N VAL A 421 -8.46 42.38 -15.01
CA VAL A 421 -8.74 43.83 -15.18
C VAL A 421 -7.44 44.63 -15.33
N LEU A 422 -6.32 44.21 -14.76
CA LEU A 422 -5.01 44.84 -14.91
C LEU A 422 -4.30 44.51 -16.23
N LYS A 423 -4.87 43.64 -17.07
CA LYS A 423 -4.26 43.19 -18.34
C LYS A 423 -3.81 44.34 -19.25
N PRO A 424 -4.63 45.39 -19.51
CA PRO A 424 -4.18 46.50 -20.37
C PRO A 424 -2.91 47.18 -19.85
N GLN A 425 -2.83 47.43 -18.52
CA GLN A 425 -1.66 48.05 -17.89
C GLN A 425 -0.42 47.13 -17.90
N LEU A 426 -0.63 45.81 -17.82
CA LEU A 426 0.45 44.83 -18.01
C LEU A 426 0.95 44.79 -19.43
N ASP A 427 0.07 44.90 -20.42
CA ASP A 427 0.43 44.97 -21.85
C ASP A 427 1.23 46.24 -22.16
N GLU A 428 0.91 47.40 -21.54
CA GLU A 428 1.71 48.62 -21.61
C GLU A 428 3.12 48.44 -21.01
N ILE A 429 3.24 47.78 -19.85
CA ILE A 429 4.54 47.47 -19.22
C ILE A 429 5.35 46.54 -20.15
N ASN A 430 4.71 45.52 -20.73
CA ASN A 430 5.37 44.59 -21.65
C ASN A 430 5.84 45.27 -22.93
N ALA A 431 5.09 46.25 -23.45
CA ALA A 431 5.48 47.06 -24.60
C ALA A 431 6.64 48.01 -24.26
N LYS A 432 6.65 48.58 -23.07
CA LYS A 432 7.68 49.54 -22.61
C LYS A 432 9.04 48.89 -22.32
N TYR A 433 9.02 47.63 -21.81
CA TYR A 433 10.23 46.91 -21.44
C TYR A 433 10.44 45.68 -22.33
N PRO A 434 11.35 45.74 -23.33
CA PRO A 434 11.61 44.62 -24.24
C PRO A 434 12.23 43.42 -23.47
N PRO A 435 12.29 42.22 -24.09
CA PRO A 435 12.76 40.98 -23.44
C PRO A 435 14.16 41.06 -22.82
N GLU A 436 15.02 41.92 -23.36
CA GLU A 436 16.40 42.16 -22.86
C GLU A 436 16.41 42.86 -21.50
N LYS A 437 15.33 43.57 -21.12
CA LYS A 437 15.17 44.26 -19.83
C LYS A 437 14.23 43.50 -18.87
N MET A 438 14.38 42.20 -18.80
CA MET A 438 13.51 41.30 -18.02
C MET A 438 13.38 41.70 -16.53
N GLN A 439 14.47 42.12 -15.89
CA GLN A 439 14.46 42.55 -14.49
C GLN A 439 13.65 43.82 -14.25
N GLU A 440 13.78 44.82 -15.14
CA GLU A 440 13.02 46.08 -15.07
C GLU A 440 11.53 45.82 -15.28
N ARG A 441 11.19 44.94 -16.26
CA ARG A 441 9.82 44.52 -16.54
C ARG A 441 9.20 43.81 -15.33
N GLN A 442 9.92 42.86 -14.70
CA GLN A 442 9.45 42.14 -13.53
C GLN A 442 9.25 43.07 -12.33
N GLN A 443 10.15 44.03 -12.11
CA GLN A 443 9.99 45.04 -11.07
C GLN A 443 8.77 45.94 -11.31
N ALA A 444 8.56 46.41 -12.53
CA ALA A 444 7.40 47.25 -12.91
C ALA A 444 6.08 46.46 -12.75
N THR A 445 6.05 45.19 -13.16
CA THR A 445 4.90 44.30 -12.99
C THR A 445 4.59 44.07 -11.50
N MET A 446 5.61 43.85 -10.69
CA MET A 446 5.44 43.66 -9.23
C MET A 446 4.97 44.94 -8.55
N ALA A 447 5.49 46.11 -8.97
CA ALA A 447 5.03 47.43 -8.50
C ALA A 447 3.56 47.69 -8.84
N LEU A 448 3.12 47.30 -10.05
CA LEU A 448 1.71 47.38 -10.46
C LEU A 448 0.82 46.50 -9.57
N TYR A 449 1.19 45.25 -9.36
CA TYR A 449 0.44 44.34 -8.48
C TYR A 449 0.37 44.83 -7.03
N GLN A 450 1.46 45.36 -6.49
CA GLN A 450 1.49 45.95 -5.14
C GLN A 450 0.58 47.17 -5.03
N LYS A 451 0.62 48.06 -6.04
CA LYS A 451 -0.24 49.27 -6.12
C LYS A 451 -1.72 48.88 -6.20
N ALA A 452 -2.04 47.88 -6.99
CA ALA A 452 -3.40 47.35 -7.15
C ALA A 452 -3.87 46.51 -5.97
N GLY A 453 -2.98 46.15 -5.04
CA GLY A 453 -3.29 45.30 -3.89
C GLY A 453 -3.63 43.86 -4.29
N VAL A 454 -3.04 43.35 -5.35
CA VAL A 454 -3.22 42.01 -5.88
C VAL A 454 -1.96 41.19 -5.60
N SER A 455 -2.11 39.96 -5.13
CA SER A 455 -0.99 39.03 -5.02
C SER A 455 -0.99 38.07 -6.21
N PRO A 456 0.11 37.94 -6.96
CA PRO A 456 0.19 37.00 -8.07
C PRO A 456 0.04 35.51 -7.60
N MET A 457 0.35 35.24 -6.32
CA MET A 457 0.22 33.91 -5.74
C MET A 457 -1.22 33.56 -5.31
N SER A 458 -2.13 34.51 -5.25
CA SER A 458 -3.51 34.24 -4.82
C SER A 458 -4.32 33.41 -5.83
N GLY A 459 -3.90 33.39 -7.11
CA GLY A 459 -4.49 32.54 -8.14
C GLY A 459 -4.24 31.04 -7.93
N CYS A 460 -3.13 30.66 -7.29
CA CYS A 460 -2.81 29.24 -7.00
C CYS A 460 -3.28 28.76 -5.61
N LEU A 461 -3.90 29.65 -4.80
CA LEU A 461 -4.35 29.33 -3.45
C LEU A 461 -5.33 28.14 -3.38
N PRO A 462 -6.33 27.98 -4.27
CA PRO A 462 -7.19 26.80 -4.27
C PRO A 462 -6.41 25.51 -4.51
N MET A 463 -5.43 25.52 -5.39
CA MET A 463 -4.59 24.36 -5.69
C MET A 463 -3.82 23.93 -4.43
N LEU A 464 -3.31 24.89 -3.65
CA LEU A 464 -2.59 24.61 -2.42
C LEU A 464 -3.45 23.90 -1.36
N PHE A 465 -4.72 24.34 -1.19
CA PHE A 465 -5.65 23.70 -0.27
C PHE A 465 -6.29 22.43 -0.82
N GLN A 466 -6.45 22.33 -2.13
CA GLN A 466 -6.99 21.14 -2.79
C GLN A 466 -5.99 20.00 -2.83
N PHE A 467 -4.68 20.28 -2.91
CA PHE A 467 -3.63 19.27 -3.09
C PHE A 467 -3.60 18.21 -1.97
N PRO A 468 -3.65 18.55 -0.66
CA PRO A 468 -3.68 17.54 0.40
C PRO A 468 -4.92 16.64 0.35
N ILE A 469 -6.08 17.20 -0.05
CA ILE A 469 -7.32 16.43 -0.19
C ILE A 469 -7.24 15.52 -1.42
N LEU A 470 -6.70 16.03 -2.53
CA LEU A 470 -6.46 15.22 -3.73
C LEU A 470 -5.54 14.04 -3.41
N MET A 471 -4.46 14.29 -2.66
CA MET A 471 -3.56 13.23 -2.20
C MET A 471 -4.26 12.25 -1.26
N ALA A 472 -5.16 12.72 -0.39
CA ALA A 472 -5.96 11.84 0.47
C ALA A 472 -6.81 10.87 -0.37
N MET A 473 -7.52 11.36 -1.38
CA MET A 473 -8.30 10.53 -2.29
C MET A 473 -7.42 9.61 -3.16
N PHE A 474 -6.23 10.08 -3.55
CA PHE A 474 -5.25 9.29 -4.31
C PHE A 474 -4.75 8.05 -3.54
N TRP A 475 -4.60 8.16 -2.22
CA TRP A 475 -4.22 7.04 -1.37
C TRP A 475 -5.41 6.19 -0.96
N PHE A 476 -6.56 6.79 -0.69
CA PHE A 476 -7.74 6.10 -0.17
C PHE A 476 -8.44 5.24 -1.23
N LEU A 477 -8.83 5.84 -2.39
CA LEU A 477 -9.69 5.14 -3.36
C LEU A 477 -9.08 3.83 -3.91
N PRO A 478 -7.78 3.74 -4.25
CA PRO A 478 -7.20 2.49 -4.73
C PRO A 478 -7.06 1.39 -3.66
N THR A 479 -7.21 1.75 -2.38
CA THR A 479 -7.09 0.81 -1.25
C THR A 479 -8.41 0.57 -0.53
N ALA A 480 -9.48 1.26 -0.94
CA ALA A 480 -10.81 1.04 -0.40
C ALA A 480 -11.39 -0.26 -0.99
N ILE A 481 -11.48 -1.30 -0.16
CA ILE A 481 -11.97 -2.62 -0.57
C ILE A 481 -13.43 -2.57 -1.02
N GLU A 482 -14.18 -1.58 -0.58
CA GLU A 482 -15.59 -1.37 -0.94
C GLU A 482 -15.79 -1.02 -2.42
N LEU A 483 -14.73 -0.55 -3.11
CA LEU A 483 -14.76 -0.30 -4.55
C LEU A 483 -14.60 -1.59 -5.35
N ARG A 484 -14.11 -2.65 -4.72
CA ARG A 484 -13.78 -3.90 -5.37
C ARG A 484 -15.05 -4.62 -5.86
N GLY A 485 -15.08 -4.96 -7.15
CA GLY A 485 -16.23 -5.58 -7.79
C GLY A 485 -17.42 -4.64 -7.98
N GLN A 486 -17.30 -3.33 -7.72
CA GLN A 486 -18.36 -2.34 -7.95
C GLN A 486 -18.27 -1.75 -9.34
N SER A 487 -19.33 -1.93 -10.13
CA SER A 487 -19.40 -1.43 -11.50
C SER A 487 -19.88 0.02 -11.57
N LEU A 488 -19.46 0.77 -12.59
CA LEU A 488 -19.98 2.09 -12.90
C LEU A 488 -19.87 2.36 -14.41
N PHE A 489 -20.97 2.64 -15.06
CA PHE A 489 -21.08 2.84 -16.52
C PHE A 489 -20.51 1.64 -17.30
N TRP A 490 -19.34 1.79 -17.89
CA TRP A 490 -18.61 0.76 -18.66
C TRP A 490 -17.52 0.05 -17.85
N ALA A 491 -17.20 0.53 -16.65
CA ALA A 491 -16.22 -0.11 -15.78
C ALA A 491 -16.90 -1.19 -14.95
N ASP A 492 -16.42 -2.43 -15.07
CA ASP A 492 -16.94 -3.56 -14.31
C ASP A 492 -16.48 -3.53 -12.85
N ASP A 493 -15.33 -2.89 -12.59
CA ASP A 493 -14.73 -2.81 -11.27
C ASP A 493 -13.99 -1.47 -11.09
N LEU A 494 -14.41 -0.68 -10.09
CA LEU A 494 -13.84 0.62 -9.78
C LEU A 494 -12.50 0.56 -9.03
N SER A 495 -12.15 -0.59 -8.48
CA SER A 495 -10.87 -0.78 -7.76
C SER A 495 -9.69 -1.01 -8.69
N THR A 496 -9.95 -1.34 -9.95
CA THR A 496 -8.95 -1.58 -10.99
C THR A 496 -9.16 -0.67 -12.21
N TYR A 497 -8.31 -0.79 -13.22
CA TYR A 497 -8.45 0.01 -14.45
C TYR A 497 -9.59 -0.48 -15.35
N ASP A 498 -10.27 0.46 -16.01
CA ASP A 498 -11.30 0.21 -17.03
C ASP A 498 -10.66 0.13 -18.42
N ALA A 499 -10.47 -1.08 -18.95
CA ALA A 499 -9.89 -1.27 -20.28
C ALA A 499 -10.98 -1.28 -21.34
N ILE A 500 -11.13 -0.18 -22.11
CA ILE A 500 -12.05 -0.13 -23.25
C ILE A 500 -11.41 -0.73 -24.50
N ILE A 501 -10.12 -0.60 -24.67
CA ILE A 501 -9.32 -1.17 -25.74
C ILE A 501 -8.13 -1.89 -25.12
N THR A 502 -7.90 -3.12 -25.55
CA THR A 502 -6.75 -3.94 -25.15
C THR A 502 -5.97 -4.40 -26.38
N TRP A 503 -4.67 -4.56 -26.25
CA TRP A 503 -3.77 -5.08 -27.29
C TRP A 503 -2.72 -6.01 -26.71
N ASN A 504 -2.22 -6.93 -27.53
CA ASN A 504 -1.35 -7.99 -27.06
C ASN A 504 0.12 -7.55 -26.88
N THR A 505 0.57 -6.50 -27.59
CA THR A 505 1.96 -6.04 -27.53
C THR A 505 2.05 -4.80 -26.64
N PRO A 506 2.81 -4.82 -25.53
CA PRO A 506 2.90 -3.69 -24.63
C PRO A 506 3.52 -2.46 -25.35
N ILE A 507 2.77 -1.36 -25.39
CA ILE A 507 3.24 -0.08 -25.91
C ILE A 507 4.02 0.62 -24.79
N PRO A 508 5.23 1.12 -25.06
CA PRO A 508 6.01 1.84 -24.06
C PRO A 508 5.18 2.98 -23.43
N LEU A 509 5.16 3.06 -22.09
CA LEU A 509 4.40 4.00 -21.26
C LEU A 509 2.87 3.74 -21.17
N PHE A 510 2.24 3.10 -22.16
CA PHE A 510 0.81 2.78 -22.15
C PHE A 510 0.46 1.37 -21.63
N GLY A 511 1.44 0.44 -21.65
CA GLY A 511 1.14 -0.95 -21.33
C GLY A 511 0.33 -1.65 -22.42
N THR A 512 -0.69 -2.44 -22.02
CA THR A 512 -1.49 -3.31 -22.90
C THR A 512 -2.95 -2.86 -23.05
N HIS A 513 -3.33 -1.69 -22.52
CA HIS A 513 -4.72 -1.24 -22.52
C HIS A 513 -4.82 0.30 -22.50
N LEU A 514 -6.01 0.80 -22.80
CA LEU A 514 -6.41 2.20 -22.63
C LEU A 514 -7.64 2.27 -21.73
N SER A 515 -7.52 2.99 -20.62
CA SER A 515 -8.62 3.33 -19.72
C SER A 515 -9.44 4.49 -20.27
N LEU A 516 -10.75 4.30 -20.40
CA LEU A 516 -11.67 5.34 -20.88
C LEU A 516 -11.86 6.45 -19.83
N PHE A 517 -11.99 6.09 -18.54
CA PHE A 517 -12.07 7.10 -17.48
C PHE A 517 -10.82 7.97 -17.44
N CYS A 518 -9.64 7.38 -17.60
CA CYS A 518 -8.39 8.13 -17.68
C CYS A 518 -8.33 9.04 -18.91
N LEU A 519 -8.80 8.57 -20.07
CA LEU A 519 -8.88 9.37 -21.29
C LEU A 519 -9.83 10.56 -21.12
N ILE A 520 -11.06 10.33 -20.63
CA ILE A 520 -12.05 11.39 -20.38
C ILE A 520 -11.51 12.39 -19.36
N MET A 521 -10.93 11.93 -18.26
CA MET A 521 -10.27 12.78 -17.27
C MET A 521 -9.21 13.66 -17.91
N THR A 522 -8.39 13.11 -18.80
CA THR A 522 -7.33 13.85 -19.51
C THR A 522 -7.91 14.92 -20.42
N VAL A 523 -8.94 14.59 -21.22
CA VAL A 523 -9.61 15.54 -22.10
C VAL A 523 -10.21 16.70 -21.30
N VAL A 524 -10.92 16.40 -20.20
CA VAL A 524 -11.50 17.44 -19.33
C VAL A 524 -10.42 18.28 -18.67
N ASN A 525 -9.28 17.69 -18.31
CA ASN A 525 -8.15 18.40 -17.74
C ASN A 525 -7.51 19.38 -18.78
N ILE A 526 -7.41 18.97 -20.05
CA ILE A 526 -6.98 19.84 -21.13
C ILE A 526 -7.96 21.01 -21.32
N VAL A 527 -9.27 20.75 -21.31
CA VAL A 527 -10.31 21.79 -21.40
C VAL A 527 -10.21 22.76 -20.22
N TYR A 528 -10.07 22.25 -18.99
CA TYR A 528 -9.85 23.07 -17.80
C TYR A 528 -8.59 23.94 -17.91
N THR A 529 -7.48 23.36 -18.36
CA THR A 529 -6.22 24.07 -18.62
C THR A 529 -6.43 25.18 -19.63
N HIS A 530 -7.14 24.91 -20.74
CA HIS A 530 -7.45 25.91 -21.77
C HIS A 530 -8.24 27.09 -21.21
N ILE A 531 -9.33 26.80 -20.43
CA ILE A 531 -10.16 27.82 -19.79
C ILE A 531 -9.34 28.68 -18.83
N THR A 532 -8.47 28.07 -18.03
CA THR A 532 -7.64 28.76 -17.03
C THR A 532 -6.54 29.59 -17.69
N MET A 533 -5.92 29.08 -18.76
CA MET A 533 -4.89 29.80 -19.50
C MET A 533 -5.39 31.06 -20.24
N GLN A 534 -6.64 31.05 -20.70
CA GLN A 534 -7.26 32.26 -21.28
C GLN A 534 -7.38 33.40 -20.27
N GLN A 535 -7.37 33.11 -18.98
CA GLN A 535 -7.48 34.10 -17.91
C GLN A 535 -6.11 34.70 -17.50
N GLN A 536 -5.01 34.02 -17.84
CA GLN A 536 -3.65 34.45 -17.51
C GLN A 536 -3.05 35.18 -18.68
N SER A 537 -2.83 36.50 -18.50
CA SER A 537 -2.17 37.35 -19.49
C SER A 537 -0.66 37.23 -19.30
N GLY A 538 0.04 36.69 -20.28
CA GLY A 538 1.49 36.57 -20.21
C GLY A 538 2.16 36.78 -21.55
N GLY A 539 3.31 37.47 -21.54
CA GLY A 539 4.15 37.73 -22.71
C GLY A 539 4.82 36.47 -23.28
N GLN A 540 5.81 36.67 -24.13
CA GLN A 540 6.48 35.61 -24.89
C GLN A 540 7.12 34.51 -24.02
N GLU A 541 7.54 34.84 -22.78
CA GLU A 541 8.08 33.87 -21.77
C GLU A 541 7.05 32.86 -21.29
N MET A 542 5.76 33.22 -21.32
CA MET A 542 4.67 32.32 -20.96
C MET A 542 4.38 31.26 -22.03
N LYS A 543 4.99 31.35 -23.25
CA LYS A 543 4.75 30.32 -24.27
C LYS A 543 5.30 28.96 -23.87
N MET A 544 6.50 28.90 -23.26
CA MET A 544 7.12 27.66 -22.81
C MET A 544 6.33 27.07 -21.61
N MET A 545 5.95 27.93 -20.64
CA MET A 545 5.13 27.53 -19.51
C MET A 545 3.74 27.05 -19.95
N ARG A 546 3.15 27.71 -20.95
CA ARG A 546 1.87 27.31 -21.56
C ARG A 546 1.96 25.92 -22.19
N TRP A 547 3.03 25.63 -22.93
CA TRP A 547 3.27 24.30 -23.51
C TRP A 547 3.42 23.21 -22.43
N MET A 548 4.18 23.51 -21.40
CA MET A 548 4.36 22.59 -20.27
C MET A 548 3.02 22.29 -19.54
N MET A 549 2.15 23.30 -19.40
CA MET A 549 0.81 23.11 -18.78
C MET A 549 -0.13 22.24 -19.62
N TYR A 550 0.00 22.22 -20.96
CA TYR A 550 -0.75 21.28 -21.80
C TYR A 550 -0.12 19.88 -21.85
N LEU A 551 1.20 19.79 -21.70
CA LEU A 551 1.90 18.51 -21.67
C LEU A 551 1.60 17.71 -20.38
N MET A 552 1.43 18.41 -19.25
CA MET A 552 1.18 17.77 -17.95
C MET A 552 -0.07 16.87 -17.93
N PRO A 553 -1.26 17.28 -18.46
CA PRO A 553 -2.41 16.38 -18.58
C PRO A 553 -2.16 15.14 -19.44
N LEU A 554 -1.36 15.28 -20.52
CA LEU A 554 -0.98 14.15 -21.35
C LEU A 554 -0.06 13.17 -20.60
N MET A 555 0.85 13.66 -19.77
CA MET A 555 1.65 12.79 -18.90
C MET A 555 0.77 12.04 -17.88
N PHE A 556 -0.28 12.67 -17.39
CA PHE A 556 -1.23 12.00 -16.49
C PHE A 556 -1.95 10.84 -17.17
N LEU A 557 -2.25 10.90 -18.46
CA LEU A 557 -2.82 9.78 -19.21
C LEU A 557 -1.94 8.53 -19.09
N PHE A 558 -0.63 8.66 -19.24
CA PHE A 558 0.30 7.54 -19.12
C PHE A 558 0.41 7.03 -17.68
N PHE A 559 0.40 7.94 -16.73
CA PHE A 559 0.58 7.60 -15.33
C PHE A 559 -0.67 6.95 -14.71
N PHE A 560 -1.87 7.49 -15.02
CA PHE A 560 -3.13 7.02 -14.45
C PHE A 560 -3.79 5.89 -15.24
N ASN A 561 -3.25 5.49 -16.39
CA ASN A 561 -3.85 4.46 -17.23
C ASN A 561 -3.98 3.10 -16.52
N ASP A 562 -3.01 2.76 -15.66
CA ASP A 562 -2.99 1.52 -14.87
C ASP A 562 -3.71 1.66 -13.50
N TYR A 563 -4.22 2.87 -13.16
CA TYR A 563 -4.82 3.14 -11.85
C TYR A 563 -6.31 2.78 -11.79
N ALA A 564 -6.80 2.66 -10.56
CA ALA A 564 -8.21 2.38 -10.26
C ALA A 564 -9.16 3.36 -10.97
N ALA A 565 -10.16 2.83 -11.66
CA ALA A 565 -11.17 3.60 -12.39
C ALA A 565 -11.93 4.56 -11.47
N GLY A 566 -12.17 4.18 -10.22
CA GLY A 566 -12.78 5.03 -9.19
C GLY A 566 -11.99 6.30 -8.91
N LEU A 567 -10.65 6.27 -8.94
CA LEU A 567 -9.81 7.46 -8.78
C LEU A 567 -9.90 8.38 -10.01
N SER A 568 -9.86 7.81 -11.23
CA SER A 568 -10.00 8.56 -12.47
C SER A 568 -11.39 9.21 -12.56
N TYR A 569 -12.44 8.50 -12.13
CA TYR A 569 -13.81 9.03 -12.02
C TYR A 569 -13.90 10.19 -11.03
N TYR A 570 -13.36 10.04 -9.81
CA TYR A 570 -13.30 11.13 -8.83
C TYR A 570 -12.62 12.38 -9.42
N TYR A 571 -11.46 12.21 -10.05
CA TYR A 571 -10.73 13.33 -10.61
C TYR A 571 -11.49 13.99 -11.76
N PHE A 572 -12.11 13.21 -12.64
CA PHE A 572 -12.98 13.69 -13.72
C PHE A 572 -14.13 14.53 -13.17
N VAL A 573 -14.90 14.02 -12.21
CA VAL A 573 -16.02 14.73 -11.57
C VAL A 573 -15.53 16.01 -10.87
N SER A 574 -14.42 15.91 -10.15
CA SER A 574 -13.80 17.06 -9.47
C SER A 574 -13.42 18.19 -10.44
N LEU A 575 -12.89 17.84 -11.62
CA LEU A 575 -12.57 18.82 -12.68
C LEU A 575 -13.83 19.44 -13.27
N LEU A 576 -14.87 18.64 -13.53
CA LEU A 576 -16.16 19.16 -14.01
C LEU A 576 -16.74 20.20 -13.06
N PHE A 577 -16.79 19.89 -11.77
CA PHE A 577 -17.24 20.85 -10.74
C PHE A 577 -16.38 22.12 -10.74
N THR A 578 -15.06 21.99 -10.89
CA THR A 578 -14.16 23.15 -10.96
C THR A 578 -14.44 24.01 -12.20
N ILE A 579 -14.68 23.40 -13.36
CA ILE A 579 -15.07 24.13 -14.58
C ILE A 579 -16.39 24.87 -14.36
N ILE A 580 -17.42 24.18 -13.84
CA ILE A 580 -18.73 24.77 -13.56
C ILE A 580 -18.59 25.96 -12.58
N GLN A 581 -17.88 25.77 -11.47
CA GLN A 581 -17.60 26.84 -10.51
C GLN A 581 -16.89 28.03 -11.17
N THR A 582 -15.90 27.78 -12.02
CA THR A 582 -15.16 28.83 -12.74
C THR A 582 -16.07 29.58 -13.72
N MET A 583 -16.97 28.87 -14.44
CA MET A 583 -17.93 29.49 -15.36
C MET A 583 -18.97 30.34 -14.62
N ILE A 584 -19.56 29.83 -13.53
CA ILE A 584 -20.49 30.59 -12.68
C ILE A 584 -19.83 31.86 -12.17
N PHE A 585 -18.57 31.76 -11.73
CA PHE A 585 -17.80 32.93 -11.29
C PHE A 585 -17.61 33.97 -12.37
N ARG A 586 -17.31 33.53 -13.62
CA ARG A 586 -17.17 34.44 -14.75
C ARG A 586 -18.46 35.20 -15.07
N TRP A 587 -19.62 34.58 -14.87
CA TRP A 587 -20.92 35.21 -15.12
C TRP A 587 -21.34 36.17 -14.01
N THR A 588 -20.95 35.87 -12.74
CA THR A 588 -21.38 36.66 -11.58
C THR A 588 -20.46 37.84 -11.27
N VAL A 589 -19.21 37.81 -11.68
CA VAL A 589 -18.22 38.88 -11.40
C VAL A 589 -18.18 39.91 -12.49
N ASP A 590 -18.67 41.13 -12.21
CA ASP A 590 -18.60 42.28 -13.09
C ASP A 590 -17.23 42.95 -13.00
N ASP A 591 -16.47 42.95 -14.11
CA ASP A 591 -15.12 43.49 -14.21
C ASP A 591 -15.10 45.02 -13.92
N LYS A 592 -16.18 45.76 -14.24
CA LYS A 592 -16.31 47.19 -13.91
C LYS A 592 -16.40 47.45 -12.42
N LYS A 593 -17.14 46.61 -11.70
CA LYS A 593 -17.25 46.70 -10.21
C LYS A 593 -15.91 46.35 -9.56
N VAL A 594 -15.20 45.34 -10.08
CA VAL A 594 -13.87 44.96 -9.60
C VAL A 594 -12.86 46.08 -9.79
N LEU A 595 -12.88 46.78 -10.95
CA LEU A 595 -12.01 47.91 -11.20
C LEU A 595 -12.30 49.06 -10.22
N ALA A 596 -13.56 49.42 -10.06
CA ALA A 596 -13.99 50.49 -9.12
C ALA A 596 -13.60 50.18 -7.68
N GLU A 597 -13.76 48.93 -7.24
CA GLU A 597 -13.31 48.46 -5.91
C GLU A 597 -11.78 48.57 -5.76
N MET A 598 -11.02 48.23 -6.80
CA MET A 598 -9.56 48.34 -6.79
C MET A 598 -9.09 49.78 -6.70
N GLU A 599 -9.70 50.71 -7.48
CA GLU A 599 -9.39 52.14 -7.43
C GLU A 599 -9.75 52.77 -6.05
N ALA A 600 -10.90 52.42 -5.49
CA ALA A 600 -11.31 52.84 -4.15
C ALA A 600 -10.34 52.33 -3.06
N ASN A 601 -9.86 51.10 -3.17
CA ASN A 601 -8.90 50.52 -2.23
C ASN A 601 -7.49 51.12 -2.40
N ALA A 602 -7.08 51.47 -3.62
CA ALA A 602 -5.80 52.15 -3.90
C ALA A 602 -5.77 53.55 -3.25
N LYS A 603 -6.91 54.28 -3.28
CA LYS A 603 -7.09 55.58 -2.58
C LYS A 603 -7.04 55.44 -1.03
N LYS A 604 -7.58 54.35 -0.48
CA LYS A 604 -7.59 54.10 0.98
C LYS A 604 -6.22 53.59 1.51
N LYS A 605 -5.40 52.91 0.71
CA LYS A 605 -4.11 52.33 1.15
C LYS A 605 -2.98 53.33 1.31
N GLY A 606 -3.16 54.58 0.95
CA GLY A 606 -2.16 55.66 1.25
C GLY A 606 -1.95 55.86 2.78
N SER A 607 -2.72 55.20 3.64
CA SER A 607 -2.73 55.38 5.11
C SER A 607 -2.51 54.13 5.97
N GLN A 608 -2.32 52.94 5.40
CA GLN A 608 -2.20 51.72 6.24
C GLN A 608 -0.78 51.17 6.33
N LYS A 609 -0.33 50.87 7.60
CA LYS A 609 0.93 50.14 7.89
C LYS A 609 0.93 48.75 7.26
N LYS A 610 2.05 48.39 6.60
CA LYS A 610 2.27 47.06 6.00
C LYS A 610 2.17 45.97 7.07
N SER A 611 1.58 44.81 6.76
CA SER A 611 1.53 43.67 7.67
C SER A 611 2.96 43.17 8.00
N GLY A 612 3.20 42.66 9.22
CA GLY A 612 4.53 42.26 9.67
C GLY A 612 5.23 41.20 8.77
N PHE A 613 4.45 40.34 8.10
CA PHE A 613 4.99 39.36 7.17
C PHE A 613 5.45 39.99 5.84
N ALA A 614 4.67 40.91 5.28
CA ALA A 614 5.04 41.62 4.06
C ALA A 614 6.26 42.54 4.27
N ALA A 615 6.37 43.16 5.47
CA ALA A 615 7.52 43.94 5.86
C ALA A 615 8.82 43.09 6.01
N ARG A 616 8.71 41.86 6.55
CA ARG A 616 9.83 40.91 6.65
C ARG A 616 10.29 40.41 5.27
N LEU A 617 9.36 40.09 4.37
CA LEU A 617 9.68 39.65 3.02
C LEU A 617 10.38 40.77 2.21
N GLU A 618 9.92 42.02 2.34
CA GLU A 618 10.55 43.18 1.71
C GLU A 618 11.95 43.47 2.29
N ALA A 619 12.11 43.30 3.60
CA ALA A 619 13.42 43.41 4.25
C ALA A 619 14.43 42.37 3.72
N MET A 620 14.00 41.07 3.62
CA MET A 620 14.84 40.01 3.03
C MET A 620 15.20 40.29 1.56
N GLN A 621 14.25 40.77 0.75
CA GLN A 621 14.51 41.14 -0.66
C GLN A 621 15.49 42.31 -0.77
N ARG A 622 15.38 43.31 0.08
CA ARG A 622 16.32 44.45 0.12
C ARG A 622 17.74 44.02 0.52
N GLU A 623 17.82 43.09 1.47
CA GLU A 623 19.10 42.53 1.92
C GLU A 623 19.77 41.68 0.84
N GLN A 624 19.01 40.83 0.12
CA GLN A 624 19.52 40.10 -1.05
C GLN A 624 19.99 41.05 -2.20
N GLN A 625 19.23 42.10 -2.47
CA GLN A 625 19.65 43.11 -3.47
C GLN A 625 20.90 43.88 -3.04
N ARG A 626 21.07 44.16 -1.76
CA ARG A 626 22.27 44.78 -1.20
C ARG A 626 23.48 43.87 -1.36
N LEU A 627 23.36 42.61 -0.97
CA LEU A 627 24.40 41.59 -1.12
C LEU A 627 24.79 41.38 -2.61
N ALA A 628 23.81 41.33 -3.52
CA ALA A 628 24.05 41.21 -4.96
C ALA A 628 24.79 42.43 -5.52
N ARG A 629 24.46 43.66 -5.05
CA ARG A 629 25.17 44.89 -5.43
C ARG A 629 26.59 44.95 -4.87
N GLU A 630 26.81 44.46 -3.65
CA GLU A 630 28.14 44.38 -3.05
C GLU A 630 29.03 43.37 -3.78
N GLN A 631 28.47 42.21 -4.17
CA GLN A 631 29.16 41.19 -4.99
C GLN A 631 29.50 41.71 -6.38
N ALA A 632 28.59 42.42 -7.05
CA ALA A 632 28.84 43.04 -8.35
C ALA A 632 29.92 44.11 -8.27
N LYS A 633 29.94 44.92 -7.19
CA LYS A 633 31.02 45.92 -6.95
C LYS A 633 32.36 45.26 -6.63
N ALA A 634 32.37 44.12 -5.94
CA ALA A 634 33.60 43.38 -5.64
C ALA A 634 34.19 42.72 -6.91
N GLN A 635 33.32 42.27 -7.86
CA GLN A 635 33.74 41.74 -9.17
C GLN A 635 34.27 42.83 -10.11
N MET A 636 33.76 44.05 -10.02
CA MET A 636 34.28 45.20 -10.83
C MET A 636 35.61 45.78 -10.30
N LYS A 637 36.02 45.39 -9.07
CA LYS A 637 37.32 45.83 -8.48
C LYS A 637 38.44 44.80 -8.64
N ARG A 638 38.16 43.65 -9.21
CA ARG A 638 39.10 42.65 -9.68
C ARG A 638 39.30 42.76 -11.17
#